data_0890872002b5612e7f3d819eb5385f1b
#
_entry.id   0890872002b5612e7f3d819eb5385f1b
#
_cell.length_a   1.000
_cell.length_b   1.000
_cell.length_c   1.000
_cell.angle_alpha   90.00
_cell.angle_beta   90.00
_cell.angle_gamma   90.00
#
_symmetry.space_group_name_H-M   'P 1'
#
loop_
_entity.id
_entity.type
_entity.pdbx_description
1 polymer ?
#
loop_
_entity_poly.entity_id
_entity_poly.type
_entity_poly.pdbx_seq_one_letter_code
_entity_poly.pdbx_strand_id
1 'polypeptide(L)'
;MQKDLKTQTDDDFEKLLDDFINGKYDGALETELPFPKEMDDRVAQVKLNDNHEKHKCMDDIASVDLKLMSDDDHYSDVAMRVTLKGKPNAILRQHRFSCYFYTTDYYPVCEGGQVEKTKNGRRRELILNISCERIWIPGKYILIIRDDLDCLSVMRIDFSLDERLVVALDFQKCLGPISFENTLASCFQCDNANWTGVSHTPGAAQMRHRAILSTQMSLFNEYRKDEGIGELRFCKNLLVAMNNPTVDFLGRLAMLIDSDYGYKFIDCASLYDLSCNNPYEPLQEKFDDTNMKLLCLTRIQELSAPTGKVALRKIIDKVRLSGDHTLIWLCGTRREIETLLNVAPSLKQFFQADSWVEQQPSTPYELVQAFFARMVEENLELSLQTKDHLARAVIEGCEKGAITSWSSLEVRQFIEKEVIPRYFRRVLLSEKDGLQALLEEEDIPFDKLTDATSTYEQSISELNAMVGLEGVKQGIRTMANQSRLFLERRKRGLNTSGELAYHSIFTGNPGTGKTTVARQLGKIYHALGLLSKGEVIAVDRTRLVGQYIGQTEDNMKLILDEAKGNVLFIDEAYTLVTGADDKKDFGHRVLDSLLTVLTQPNPDMLIVFAGYENEMQTMLSTNVGLAGRFPYRYHFDDYSAEQLMEIACRLFERDDYLLTPEAAQELQKTITQAIAQKPANFGNARWVEQLVRNGIIPAMADRIFSSGSNDFQHIEVADIVKAYKKFNPKVIELKPSRHIVAGFSA
;
A
#
# COMPACT_ATOMS: atom_id res chain seq x y z
N MET A 1 54.36 12.45 8.63
CA MET A 1 54.28 11.71 9.88
C MET A 1 52.91 11.07 10.11
N GLN A 2 52.11 10.87 9.07
CA GLN A 2 50.79 10.22 9.15
C GLN A 2 50.67 8.96 8.25
N LYS A 3 51.76 8.48 7.66
CA LYS A 3 51.79 7.28 6.81
C LYS A 3 52.38 6.04 7.48
N ASP A 4 52.99 6.18 8.67
CA ASP A 4 53.70 5.06 9.31
C ASP A 4 52.92 4.40 10.47
N LEU A 5 51.73 4.89 10.80
CA LEU A 5 50.88 4.31 11.88
C LEU A 5 49.89 3.23 11.41
N LYS A 6 49.61 3.12 10.10
CA LYS A 6 48.72 2.09 9.58
C LYS A 6 49.39 0.74 9.28
N THR A 7 50.70 0.72 9.07
CA THR A 7 51.46 -0.52 8.78
C THR A 7 51.95 -1.25 10.01
N GLN A 8 51.98 -0.62 11.18
CA GLN A 8 52.40 -1.28 12.42
C GLN A 8 51.25 -2.04 13.12
N THR A 9 49.99 -1.71 12.84
CA THR A 9 48.83 -2.35 13.46
C THR A 9 48.45 -3.67 12.81
N ASP A 10 48.67 -3.87 11.52
CA ASP A 10 48.36 -5.10 10.82
C ASP A 10 49.36 -6.23 11.11
N ASP A 11 50.66 -5.92 11.18
CA ASP A 11 51.71 -6.89 11.53
C ASP A 11 51.64 -7.33 13.02
N ASP A 12 51.23 -6.44 13.91
CA ASP A 12 51.01 -6.78 15.32
C ASP A 12 49.76 -7.61 15.53
N PHE A 13 48.72 -7.42 14.71
CA PHE A 13 47.49 -8.19 14.76
C PHE A 13 47.68 -9.61 14.21
N GLU A 14 48.37 -9.81 13.09
CA GLU A 14 48.71 -11.14 12.57
C GLU A 14 49.59 -11.94 13.53
N LYS A 15 50.53 -11.29 14.21
CA LYS A 15 51.35 -11.92 15.22
C LYS A 15 50.59 -12.34 16.48
N LEU A 16 49.62 -11.54 16.90
CA LEU A 16 48.69 -11.84 17.99
C LEU A 16 47.75 -13.00 17.65
N LEU A 17 47.33 -13.05 16.39
CA LEU A 17 46.48 -14.12 15.88
C LEU A 17 47.24 -15.46 15.82
N ASP A 18 48.51 -15.43 15.38
CA ASP A 18 49.39 -16.62 15.37
C ASP A 18 49.73 -17.13 16.76
N ASP A 19 49.97 -16.26 17.74
CA ASP A 19 50.19 -16.61 19.13
C ASP A 19 48.94 -17.16 19.80
N PHE A 20 47.77 -16.69 19.41
CA PHE A 20 46.45 -17.23 19.86
C PHE A 20 46.16 -18.64 19.28
N ILE A 21 46.43 -18.83 17.98
CA ILE A 21 46.21 -20.14 17.31
C ILE A 21 47.19 -21.18 17.85
N ASN A 22 48.38 -20.78 18.22
CA ASN A 22 49.40 -21.68 18.76
C ASN A 22 49.34 -21.90 20.29
N GLY A 23 48.30 -21.41 20.97
CA GLY A 23 48.06 -21.65 22.41
C GLY A 23 49.09 -20.98 23.33
N LYS A 24 49.85 -20.00 22.86
CA LYS A 24 50.89 -19.33 23.64
C LYS A 24 50.40 -18.09 24.38
N TYR A 25 49.15 -17.69 24.21
CA TYR A 25 48.60 -16.47 24.79
C TYR A 25 47.78 -16.77 26.04
N ASP A 26 48.30 -16.45 27.20
CA ASP A 26 47.64 -16.52 28.51
C ASP A 26 47.22 -15.13 29.04
N GLY A 27 47.07 -14.16 28.15
CA GLY A 27 46.78 -12.77 28.45
C GLY A 27 45.44 -12.31 27.88
N ALA A 28 44.62 -11.70 28.70
CA ALA A 28 43.42 -10.96 28.24
C ALA A 28 43.80 -9.87 27.25
N LEU A 29 43.28 -9.96 26.03
CA LEU A 29 43.32 -8.86 25.08
C LEU A 29 42.43 -7.72 25.61
N GLU A 30 43.01 -6.83 26.42
CA GLU A 30 42.44 -5.50 26.66
C GLU A 30 42.79 -4.60 25.44
N THR A 31 42.13 -4.83 24.33
CA THR A 31 42.03 -3.79 23.31
C THR A 31 40.81 -2.95 23.63
N GLU A 32 40.89 -2.15 24.67
CA GLU A 32 40.12 -0.91 24.70
C GLU A 32 40.78 0.02 23.66
N LEU A 33 40.29 -0.08 22.41
CA LEU A 33 40.47 1.04 21.48
C LEU A 33 39.83 2.25 22.18
N PRO A 34 40.53 3.38 22.31
CA PRO A 34 39.96 4.57 22.90
C PRO A 34 38.85 5.07 21.97
N PHE A 35 37.62 4.68 22.28
CA PHE A 35 36.47 5.23 21.58
C PHE A 35 36.34 6.70 21.90
N PRO A 36 36.03 7.56 20.89
CA PRO A 36 35.67 8.94 21.14
C PRO A 36 34.55 9.02 22.17
N LYS A 37 34.62 9.99 23.07
CA LYS A 37 33.60 10.19 24.13
C LYS A 37 32.17 10.31 23.60
N GLU A 38 31.98 10.68 22.35
CA GLU A 38 30.70 10.81 21.65
C GLU A 38 29.99 9.46 21.36
N MET A 39 30.72 8.33 21.45
CA MET A 39 30.13 7.00 21.25
C MET A 39 29.47 6.41 22.51
N ASP A 40 29.71 6.93 23.68
CA ASP A 40 29.11 6.42 24.92
C ASP A 40 27.58 6.65 24.96
N ASP A 41 27.08 7.66 24.25
CA ASP A 41 25.64 7.96 24.16
C ASP A 41 24.84 6.92 23.36
N ARG A 42 25.52 6.07 22.58
CA ARG A 42 24.91 4.99 21.78
C ARG A 42 24.76 3.67 22.51
N VAL A 43 25.11 3.63 23.77
CA VAL A 43 25.00 2.43 24.59
C VAL A 43 23.79 2.50 25.51
N ALA A 44 22.95 1.50 25.46
CA ALA A 44 21.86 1.32 26.40
C ALA A 44 22.11 0.10 27.27
N GLN A 45 21.95 0.24 28.58
CA GLN A 45 22.16 -0.84 29.54
C GLN A 45 20.88 -1.23 30.25
N VAL A 46 20.62 -2.53 30.31
CA VAL A 46 19.56 -3.13 31.14
C VAL A 46 20.19 -3.82 32.32
N LYS A 47 19.84 -3.40 33.54
CA LYS A 47 20.15 -4.15 34.76
C LYS A 47 18.99 -5.07 35.06
N LEU A 48 19.29 -6.37 35.28
CA LEU A 48 18.29 -7.38 35.58
C LEU A 48 17.91 -7.32 37.05
N ASN A 49 16.63 -7.10 37.34
CA ASN A 49 16.09 -7.11 38.70
C ASN A 49 15.54 -8.49 39.07
N ASP A 50 15.58 -8.85 40.37
CA ASP A 50 15.33 -10.20 40.87
C ASP A 50 13.88 -10.73 40.83
N ASN A 51 12.92 -9.99 40.34
CA ASN A 51 11.48 -10.24 40.51
C ASN A 51 10.74 -10.90 39.35
N HIS A 52 11.43 -11.51 38.37
CA HIS A 52 10.77 -12.15 37.23
C HIS A 52 11.05 -13.68 37.23
N GLU A 53 10.09 -14.48 36.76
CA GLU A 53 10.33 -15.87 36.42
C GLU A 53 11.43 -15.94 35.36
N LYS A 54 12.63 -16.40 35.80
CA LYS A 54 13.82 -16.38 34.96
C LYS A 54 14.15 -17.79 34.50
N HIS A 55 14.58 -17.91 33.25
CA HIS A 55 15.27 -19.12 32.79
C HIS A 55 16.54 -19.33 33.61
N LYS A 56 16.93 -20.61 33.86
CA LYS A 56 18.05 -20.95 34.74
C LYS A 56 19.35 -20.20 34.45
N CYS A 57 19.67 -19.95 33.17
CA CYS A 57 20.86 -19.19 32.78
C CYS A 57 20.78 -17.71 33.11
N MET A 58 19.59 -17.15 33.28
CA MET A 58 19.38 -15.73 33.54
C MET A 58 19.76 -15.29 34.95
N ASP A 59 19.78 -16.23 35.90
CA ASP A 59 20.20 -15.93 37.28
C ASP A 59 21.69 -15.52 37.38
N ASP A 60 22.49 -15.89 36.40
CA ASP A 60 23.90 -15.57 36.31
C ASP A 60 24.21 -14.34 35.45
N ILE A 61 23.25 -13.83 34.65
CA ILE A 61 23.40 -12.64 33.85
C ILE A 61 23.03 -11.41 34.72
N ALA A 62 23.97 -10.49 34.91
CA ALA A 62 23.79 -9.31 35.72
C ALA A 62 23.30 -8.09 34.90
N SER A 63 23.75 -7.97 33.65
CA SER A 63 23.33 -6.89 32.75
C SER A 63 23.44 -7.29 31.28
N VAL A 64 22.69 -6.58 30.46
CA VAL A 64 22.73 -6.63 28.99
C VAL A 64 23.03 -5.23 28.50
N ASP A 65 24.10 -5.07 27.73
CA ASP A 65 24.45 -3.83 27.08
C ASP A 65 24.15 -3.95 25.57
N LEU A 66 23.47 -2.96 25.03
CA LEU A 66 23.22 -2.82 23.61
C LEU A 66 24.06 -1.66 23.09
N LYS A 67 24.91 -1.90 22.11
CA LYS A 67 25.76 -0.86 21.51
C LYS A 67 25.70 -0.94 20.00
N LEU A 68 25.45 0.21 19.36
CA LEU A 68 25.55 0.35 17.92
C LEU A 68 27.02 0.70 17.59
N MET A 69 27.65 -0.09 16.73
CA MET A 69 29.04 0.05 16.31
C MET A 69 29.08 0.69 14.94
N SER A 70 29.34 1.98 14.89
CA SER A 70 29.55 2.73 13.64
C SER A 70 30.58 3.81 13.91
N ASP A 71 31.51 3.98 13.00
CA ASP A 71 32.51 5.06 13.09
C ASP A 71 31.92 6.44 12.75
N ASP A 72 30.83 6.44 11.97
CA ASP A 72 30.08 7.62 11.52
C ASP A 72 28.57 7.42 11.71
N ASP A 73 27.76 8.47 11.44
CA ASP A 73 26.30 8.42 11.50
C ASP A 73 25.67 7.76 10.25
N HIS A 74 26.25 6.64 9.80
CA HIS A 74 25.74 5.86 8.68
C HIS A 74 24.67 4.87 9.10
N TYR A 75 23.68 4.62 8.22
CA TYR A 75 22.62 3.65 8.43
C TYR A 75 22.95 2.25 7.91
N SER A 76 23.87 2.16 6.94
CA SER A 76 24.25 0.91 6.29
C SER A 76 25.55 0.35 6.84
N ASP A 77 25.63 -0.99 6.83
CA ASP A 77 26.80 -1.78 7.24
C ASP A 77 27.26 -1.47 8.69
N VAL A 78 26.28 -1.31 9.58
CA VAL A 78 26.48 -1.03 11.00
C VAL A 78 26.23 -2.30 11.81
N ALA A 79 27.05 -2.54 12.82
CA ALA A 79 26.89 -3.68 13.71
C ALA A 79 26.17 -3.28 15.01
N MET A 80 25.09 -3.98 15.34
CA MET A 80 24.53 -3.96 16.69
C MET A 80 25.27 -5.00 17.53
N ARG A 81 25.96 -4.55 18.58
CA ARG A 81 26.62 -5.44 19.53
C ARG A 81 25.78 -5.60 20.79
N VAL A 82 25.47 -6.84 21.12
CA VAL A 82 24.82 -7.23 22.37
C VAL A 82 25.87 -7.84 23.29
N THR A 83 26.07 -7.26 24.46
CA THR A 83 27.02 -7.76 25.46
C THR A 83 26.28 -8.24 26.69
N LEU A 84 26.35 -9.52 26.99
CA LEU A 84 25.84 -10.11 28.22
C LEU A 84 26.95 -10.19 29.27
N LYS A 85 26.73 -9.55 30.41
CA LYS A 85 27.68 -9.57 31.55
C LYS A 85 27.09 -10.36 32.71
N GLY A 86 27.86 -11.30 33.26
CA GLY A 86 27.36 -12.12 34.35
C GLY A 86 28.44 -12.87 35.14
N LYS A 87 28.02 -13.64 36.15
CA LYS A 87 28.91 -14.47 36.94
C LYS A 87 29.37 -15.68 36.15
N PRO A 88 30.66 -16.01 36.12
CA PRO A 88 31.20 -17.14 35.35
C PRO A 88 30.92 -18.47 36.05
N ASN A 89 29.66 -18.89 36.16
CA ASN A 89 29.34 -20.22 36.67
C ASN A 89 29.46 -21.30 35.58
N ALA A 90 29.30 -22.58 35.96
CA ALA A 90 29.40 -23.70 35.03
C ALA A 90 28.28 -23.68 33.97
N ILE A 91 27.10 -23.19 34.34
CA ILE A 91 25.93 -23.11 33.45
C ILE A 91 26.18 -22.06 32.35
N LEU A 92 26.48 -20.83 32.73
CA LEU A 92 26.70 -19.74 31.76
C LEU A 92 27.86 -20.03 30.79
N ARG A 93 28.89 -20.79 31.25
CA ARG A 93 30.02 -21.19 30.38
C ARG A 93 29.65 -22.22 29.32
N GLN A 94 28.63 -23.03 29.54
CA GLN A 94 28.20 -24.09 28.62
C GLN A 94 27.18 -23.57 27.61
N HIS A 95 26.39 -22.57 27.98
CA HIS A 95 25.34 -22.00 27.13
C HIS A 95 25.91 -21.19 25.95
N ARG A 96 25.21 -21.24 24.86
CA ARG A 96 25.42 -20.40 23.69
C ARG A 96 24.19 -19.52 23.53
N PHE A 97 24.39 -18.29 23.10
CA PHE A 97 23.31 -17.33 22.92
C PHE A 97 23.29 -16.82 21.51
N SER A 98 22.10 -16.73 20.95
CA SER A 98 21.81 -16.05 19.68
C SER A 98 20.89 -14.86 19.93
N CYS A 99 21.05 -13.82 19.13
CA CYS A 99 20.24 -12.62 19.19
C CYS A 99 19.48 -12.46 17.88
N TYR A 100 18.19 -12.23 17.99
CA TYR A 100 17.29 -12.03 16.85
C TYR A 100 16.69 -10.64 16.94
N PHE A 101 16.81 -9.88 15.85
CA PHE A 101 16.31 -8.53 15.77
C PHE A 101 15.15 -8.44 14.80
N TYR A 102 14.08 -7.77 15.25
CA TYR A 102 12.87 -7.55 14.47
C TYR A 102 12.43 -6.09 14.57
N THR A 103 11.68 -5.61 13.57
CA THR A 103 10.86 -4.41 13.75
C THR A 103 9.67 -4.71 14.68
N THR A 104 8.94 -3.69 15.11
CA THR A 104 7.72 -3.88 15.93
C THR A 104 6.62 -4.68 15.21
N ASP A 105 6.67 -4.72 13.87
CA ASP A 105 5.76 -5.51 13.03
C ASP A 105 6.30 -6.91 12.71
N TYR A 106 7.30 -7.35 13.47
CA TYR A 106 7.96 -8.65 13.32
C TYR A 106 8.61 -8.90 11.94
N TYR A 107 9.00 -7.83 11.24
CA TYR A 107 9.85 -7.96 10.06
C TYR A 107 11.28 -8.30 10.51
N PRO A 108 11.91 -9.39 9.99
CA PRO A 108 13.25 -9.79 10.41
C PRO A 108 14.30 -8.76 9.98
N VAL A 109 15.11 -8.33 10.92
CA VAL A 109 16.24 -7.41 10.65
C VAL A 109 17.51 -8.23 10.45
N CYS A 110 17.94 -8.93 11.49
CA CYS A 110 19.10 -9.81 11.45
C CYS A 110 19.12 -10.77 12.64
N GLU A 111 20.01 -11.76 12.54
CA GLU A 111 20.41 -12.61 13.65
C GLU A 111 21.93 -12.54 13.86
N GLY A 112 22.37 -12.75 15.08
CA GLY A 112 23.79 -12.86 15.43
C GLY A 112 24.04 -14.00 16.39
N GLY A 113 25.03 -14.79 16.07
CA GLY A 113 25.53 -15.85 16.95
C GLY A 113 26.60 -15.33 17.90
N GLN A 114 26.87 -16.11 18.93
CA GLN A 114 27.92 -15.78 19.90
C GLN A 114 29.30 -15.75 19.24
N VAL A 115 29.98 -14.61 19.34
CA VAL A 115 31.29 -14.38 18.71
C VAL A 115 32.45 -14.61 19.69
N GLU A 116 32.34 -14.14 20.94
CA GLU A 116 33.43 -14.21 21.90
C GLU A 116 33.00 -14.45 23.35
N LYS A 117 33.80 -15.22 24.07
CA LYS A 117 33.73 -15.37 25.55
C LYS A 117 35.00 -14.76 26.14
N THR A 118 34.91 -13.65 26.81
CA THR A 118 36.04 -13.02 27.48
C THR A 118 35.87 -13.05 29.00
N LYS A 119 36.99 -13.23 29.72
CA LYS A 119 37.03 -13.13 31.18
C LYS A 119 37.64 -11.78 31.55
N ASN A 120 36.87 -10.94 32.23
CA ASN A 120 37.45 -9.75 32.83
C ASN A 120 38.28 -10.17 34.07
N GLY A 121 39.61 -10.13 33.97
CA GLY A 121 40.54 -10.64 35.00
C GLY A 121 40.41 -9.96 36.37
N ARG A 122 39.88 -8.75 36.47
CA ARG A 122 39.72 -7.98 37.72
C ARG A 122 38.42 -8.27 38.47
N ARG A 123 37.31 -8.62 37.76
CA ARG A 123 35.97 -8.75 38.38
C ARG A 123 35.38 -10.17 38.37
N ARG A 124 36.03 -11.17 37.81
CA ARG A 124 35.50 -12.52 37.61
C ARG A 124 34.13 -12.55 36.91
N GLU A 125 33.94 -11.65 35.97
CA GLU A 125 32.73 -11.60 35.14
C GLU A 125 32.96 -12.34 33.83
N LEU A 126 31.94 -13.00 33.32
CA LEU A 126 31.91 -13.54 31.97
C LEU A 126 31.21 -12.49 31.06
N ILE A 127 31.86 -12.16 29.98
CA ILE A 127 31.34 -11.25 28.96
C ILE A 127 31.14 -12.05 27.69
N LEU A 128 29.94 -12.02 27.18
CA LEU A 128 29.55 -12.63 25.90
C LEU A 128 29.19 -11.50 24.93
N ASN A 129 29.90 -11.41 23.83
CA ASN A 129 29.64 -10.43 22.78
C ASN A 129 28.98 -11.13 21.60
N ILE A 130 27.91 -10.54 21.10
CA ILE A 130 27.14 -10.99 19.93
C ILE A 130 27.04 -9.81 18.99
N SER A 131 27.39 -9.99 17.71
CA SER A 131 27.38 -8.94 16.72
C SER A 131 26.40 -9.27 15.58
N CYS A 132 25.66 -8.27 15.16
CA CYS A 132 24.71 -8.32 14.05
C CYS A 132 24.95 -7.14 13.13
N GLU A 133 25.40 -7.40 11.91
CA GLU A 133 25.66 -6.37 10.90
C GLU A 133 24.47 -6.28 9.94
N ARG A 134 23.85 -5.12 9.86
CA ARG A 134 22.72 -4.82 8.96
C ARG A 134 22.55 -3.30 8.83
N ILE A 135 21.57 -2.94 8.01
CA ILE A 135 21.10 -1.56 7.93
C ILE A 135 20.25 -1.27 9.15
N TRP A 136 20.67 -0.24 9.90
CA TRP A 136 19.97 0.26 11.08
C TRP A 136 19.47 1.68 10.79
N ILE A 137 18.16 1.86 10.79
CA ILE A 137 17.51 3.17 10.58
C ILE A 137 16.79 3.61 11.86
N PRO A 138 16.51 4.91 12.04
CA PRO A 138 15.68 5.38 13.14
C PRO A 138 14.34 4.63 13.20
N GLY A 139 13.95 4.19 14.39
CA GLY A 139 12.71 3.42 14.57
C GLY A 139 12.71 2.57 15.82
N LYS A 140 11.66 1.76 15.96
CA LYS A 140 11.46 0.85 17.09
C LYS A 140 11.75 -0.59 16.69
N TYR A 141 12.44 -1.30 17.58
CA TYR A 141 12.92 -2.65 17.34
C TYR A 141 12.67 -3.54 18.54
N ILE A 142 12.70 -4.84 18.28
CA ILE A 142 12.61 -5.92 19.27
C ILE A 142 13.89 -6.75 19.17
N LEU A 143 14.58 -6.90 20.29
CA LEU A 143 15.67 -7.85 20.46
C LEU A 143 15.16 -9.06 21.26
N ILE A 144 15.34 -10.25 20.71
CA ILE A 144 15.09 -11.52 21.39
C ILE A 144 16.45 -12.20 21.60
N ILE A 145 16.75 -12.51 22.86
CA ILE A 145 17.95 -13.29 23.25
C ILE A 145 17.50 -14.73 23.50
N ARG A 146 18.11 -15.66 22.80
CA ARG A 146 17.81 -17.08 22.87
C ARG A 146 19.01 -17.83 23.43
N ASP A 147 18.72 -18.81 24.26
CA ASP A 147 19.66 -19.85 24.67
C ASP A 147 19.59 -21.00 23.67
N ASP A 148 20.66 -21.24 22.93
CA ASP A 148 20.72 -22.26 21.89
C ASP A 148 20.83 -23.69 22.45
N LEU A 149 21.25 -23.85 23.72
CA LEU A 149 21.34 -25.15 24.34
C LEU A 149 19.96 -25.71 24.68
N ASP A 150 19.13 -24.87 25.33
CA ASP A 150 17.77 -25.24 25.72
C ASP A 150 16.73 -24.87 24.62
N CYS A 151 17.16 -24.27 23.51
CA CYS A 151 16.33 -23.82 22.41
C CYS A 151 15.20 -22.87 22.83
N LEU A 152 15.41 -22.07 23.88
CA LEU A 152 14.41 -21.17 24.44
C LEU A 152 14.85 -19.72 24.39
N SER A 153 13.92 -18.83 24.05
CA SER A 153 14.12 -17.39 24.21
C SER A 153 14.05 -17.03 25.68
N VAL A 154 15.08 -16.37 26.17
CA VAL A 154 15.23 -16.06 27.58
C VAL A 154 14.89 -14.63 27.93
N MET A 155 14.98 -13.73 26.95
CA MET A 155 14.72 -12.30 27.15
C MET A 155 14.20 -11.64 25.89
N ARG A 156 13.31 -10.66 26.06
CA ARG A 156 12.91 -9.69 25.07
C ARG A 156 13.25 -8.30 25.56
N ILE A 157 13.85 -7.49 24.71
CA ILE A 157 14.15 -6.07 24.94
C ILE A 157 13.55 -5.30 23.79
N ASP A 158 12.64 -4.36 24.12
CA ASP A 158 12.15 -3.39 23.15
C ASP A 158 13.04 -2.16 23.25
N PHE A 159 13.56 -1.70 22.12
CA PHE A 159 14.44 -0.54 22.05
C PHE A 159 14.12 0.34 20.85
N SER A 160 14.60 1.55 20.86
CA SER A 160 14.48 2.50 19.75
C SER A 160 15.82 3.09 19.37
N LEU A 161 15.93 3.49 18.11
CA LEU A 161 17.02 4.28 17.57
C LEU A 161 16.46 5.64 17.16
N ASP A 162 17.11 6.71 17.56
CA ASP A 162 16.81 8.06 17.09
C ASP A 162 17.54 8.40 15.78
N GLU A 163 17.38 9.63 15.27
CA GLU A 163 18.02 10.09 14.03
C GLU A 163 19.55 10.08 14.09
N ARG A 164 20.14 10.13 15.29
CA ARG A 164 21.60 10.04 15.53
C ARG A 164 22.05 8.62 15.85
N LEU A 165 21.16 7.63 15.67
CA LEU A 165 21.39 6.23 15.98
C LEU A 165 21.72 5.96 17.46
N VAL A 166 21.22 6.79 18.37
CA VAL A 166 21.33 6.54 19.81
C VAL A 166 20.35 5.46 20.22
N VAL A 167 20.85 4.47 20.95
CA VAL A 167 20.03 3.33 21.42
C VAL A 167 19.32 3.73 22.72
N ALA A 168 17.98 3.68 22.73
CA ALA A 168 17.18 3.87 23.91
C ALA A 168 16.33 2.64 24.20
N LEU A 169 16.21 2.25 25.48
CA LEU A 169 15.39 1.11 25.88
C LEU A 169 13.97 1.58 26.14
N ASP A 170 13.00 0.94 25.45
CA ASP A 170 11.57 1.19 25.65
C ASP A 170 10.98 0.24 26.70
N PHE A 171 11.33 -1.05 26.60
CA PHE A 171 10.77 -2.10 27.43
C PHE A 171 11.70 -3.31 27.53
N GLN A 172 11.60 -4.04 28.65
CA GLN A 172 12.29 -5.31 28.87
C GLN A 172 11.33 -6.32 29.45
N LYS A 173 11.40 -7.56 28.97
CA LYS A 173 10.62 -8.70 29.48
C LYS A 173 11.46 -9.97 29.53
N CYS A 174 11.40 -10.71 30.64
CA CYS A 174 11.85 -12.11 30.69
C CYS A 174 10.74 -13.04 30.19
N LEU A 175 11.12 -14.07 29.44
CA LEU A 175 10.20 -14.94 28.72
C LEU A 175 10.06 -16.29 29.41
N GLY A 176 8.82 -16.80 29.48
CA GLY A 176 8.53 -18.18 29.85
C GLY A 176 8.70 -19.15 28.67
N PRO A 177 8.65 -20.47 28.91
CA PRO A 177 8.88 -21.49 27.88
C PRO A 177 7.87 -21.45 26.73
N ILE A 178 6.63 -21.01 26.97
CA ILE A 178 5.57 -20.92 25.98
C ILE A 178 5.32 -19.43 25.67
N SER A 179 6.32 -18.72 25.20
CA SER A 179 6.16 -17.32 24.80
C SER A 179 5.98 -17.19 23.29
N PHE A 180 5.35 -16.10 22.88
CA PHE A 180 5.23 -15.73 21.48
C PHE A 180 6.61 -15.57 20.83
N GLU A 181 7.57 -15.03 21.57
CA GLU A 181 8.93 -14.79 21.15
C GLU A 181 9.74 -16.08 20.96
N ASN A 182 9.44 -17.14 21.71
CA ASN A 182 10.05 -18.45 21.49
C ASN A 182 9.65 -19.01 20.12
N THR A 183 8.39 -18.90 19.77
CA THR A 183 7.88 -19.29 18.45
C THR A 183 8.52 -18.45 17.35
N LEU A 184 8.63 -17.14 17.55
CA LEU A 184 9.24 -16.21 16.59
C LEU A 184 10.72 -16.57 16.34
N ALA A 185 11.51 -16.73 17.39
CA ALA A 185 12.92 -17.09 17.27
C ALA A 185 13.12 -18.46 16.60
N SER A 186 12.25 -19.43 16.90
CA SER A 186 12.29 -20.75 16.26
C SER A 186 11.98 -20.68 14.77
N CYS A 187 11.00 -19.87 14.37
CA CYS A 187 10.67 -19.65 12.95
C CYS A 187 11.84 -19.05 12.18
N PHE A 188 12.56 -18.10 12.78
CA PHE A 188 13.70 -17.43 12.12
C PHE A 188 14.89 -18.39 11.94
N GLN A 189 15.23 -19.17 12.98
CA GLN A 189 16.41 -20.02 13.00
C GLN A 189 16.32 -21.25 12.08
N CYS A 190 15.11 -21.73 11.77
CA CYS A 190 14.93 -23.02 11.10
C CYS A 190 15.13 -22.99 9.58
N ASP A 191 15.79 -22.01 8.98
CA ASP A 191 15.92 -21.88 7.50
C ASP A 191 14.60 -22.21 6.77
N ASN A 192 13.51 -21.90 7.46
CA ASN A 192 12.17 -22.25 6.99
C ASN A 192 11.82 -21.34 5.81
N ALA A 193 12.01 -21.89 4.61
CA ALA A 193 11.71 -21.18 3.37
C ALA A 193 10.28 -20.59 3.36
N ASN A 194 9.34 -21.22 4.07
CA ASN A 194 7.99 -20.71 4.21
C ASN A 194 7.95 -19.45 5.08
N TRP A 195 8.66 -19.46 6.22
CA TRP A 195 8.76 -18.27 7.06
C TRP A 195 9.46 -17.12 6.33
N THR A 196 10.60 -17.40 5.69
CA THR A 196 11.33 -16.40 4.91
C THR A 196 10.45 -15.76 3.84
N GLY A 197 9.67 -16.56 3.09
CA GLY A 197 8.77 -16.06 2.05
C GLY A 197 7.64 -15.18 2.56
N VAL A 198 7.13 -15.41 3.78
CA VAL A 198 6.07 -14.59 4.38
C VAL A 198 6.64 -13.42 5.16
N SER A 199 7.71 -13.65 5.95
CA SER A 199 8.25 -12.64 6.87
C SER A 199 8.87 -11.45 6.15
N HIS A 200 9.52 -11.67 5.00
CA HIS A 200 10.14 -10.62 4.20
C HIS A 200 9.18 -9.97 3.19
N THR A 201 7.90 -10.37 3.17
CA THR A 201 6.91 -9.71 2.31
C THR A 201 6.51 -8.36 2.91
N PRO A 202 6.71 -7.24 2.20
CA PRO A 202 6.35 -5.92 2.69
C PRO A 202 4.85 -5.79 2.95
N GLY A 203 4.49 -5.12 4.05
CA GLY A 203 3.11 -4.93 4.46
C GLY A 203 2.41 -6.19 5.00
N ALA A 204 3.10 -7.31 5.16
CA ALA A 204 2.52 -8.58 5.62
C ALA A 204 2.50 -8.71 7.17
N ALA A 205 2.52 -7.61 7.92
CA ALA A 205 2.56 -7.61 9.39
C ALA A 205 1.48 -8.49 10.02
N GLN A 206 0.23 -8.39 9.57
CA GLN A 206 -0.87 -9.19 10.11
C GLN A 206 -0.72 -10.67 9.76
N MET A 207 -0.20 -11.01 8.57
CA MET A 207 0.08 -12.39 8.17
C MET A 207 1.20 -12.99 9.02
N ARG A 208 2.29 -12.23 9.26
CA ARG A 208 3.38 -12.62 10.17
C ARG A 208 2.85 -12.93 11.57
N HIS A 209 2.10 -11.98 12.12
CA HIS A 209 1.49 -12.13 13.44
C HIS A 209 0.58 -13.36 13.49
N ARG A 210 -0.25 -13.57 12.48
CA ARG A 210 -1.16 -14.73 12.41
C ARG A 210 -0.41 -16.06 12.33
N ALA A 211 0.66 -16.14 11.53
CA ALA A 211 1.50 -17.34 11.44
C ALA A 211 2.13 -17.67 12.78
N ILE A 212 2.74 -16.69 13.45
CA ILE A 212 3.35 -16.89 14.78
C ILE A 212 2.31 -17.33 15.80
N LEU A 213 1.15 -16.69 15.84
CA LEU A 213 0.06 -17.03 16.77
C LEU A 213 -0.47 -18.45 16.52
N SER A 214 -0.58 -18.87 15.25
CA SER A 214 -1.03 -20.22 14.91
C SER A 214 -0.04 -21.28 15.40
N THR A 215 1.25 -21.06 15.18
CA THR A 215 2.31 -21.97 15.66
C THR A 215 2.35 -22.01 17.19
N GLN A 216 2.22 -20.85 17.84
CA GLN A 216 2.16 -20.77 19.31
C GLN A 216 0.96 -21.56 19.88
N MET A 217 -0.20 -21.44 19.26
CA MET A 217 -1.39 -22.18 19.68
C MET A 217 -1.25 -23.69 19.49
N SER A 218 -0.57 -24.12 18.43
CA SER A 218 -0.28 -25.54 18.21
C SER A 218 0.64 -26.08 19.31
N LEU A 219 1.74 -25.40 19.61
CA LEU A 219 2.65 -25.75 20.70
C LEU A 219 1.94 -25.75 22.07
N PHE A 220 1.06 -24.78 22.31
CA PHE A 220 0.28 -24.71 23.53
C PHE A 220 -0.68 -25.90 23.68
N ASN A 221 -1.30 -26.34 22.58
CA ASN A 221 -2.19 -27.48 22.57
C ASN A 221 -1.42 -28.82 22.80
N GLU A 222 -0.21 -28.95 22.27
CA GLU A 222 0.67 -30.08 22.59
C GLU A 222 0.95 -30.14 24.11
N TYR A 223 1.30 -29.00 24.71
CA TYR A 223 1.52 -28.92 26.17
C TYR A 223 0.26 -29.27 26.98
N ARG A 224 -0.91 -28.80 26.55
CA ARG A 224 -2.18 -29.15 27.21
C ARG A 224 -2.50 -30.63 27.12
N LYS A 225 -2.18 -31.25 25.99
CA LYS A 225 -2.36 -32.68 25.78
C LYS A 225 -1.46 -33.50 26.68
N ASP A 226 -0.21 -33.12 26.86
CA ASP A 226 0.75 -33.76 27.75
C ASP A 226 0.29 -33.67 29.21
N GLU A 227 -0.37 -32.57 29.60
CA GLU A 227 -0.97 -32.39 30.93
C GLU A 227 -2.36 -33.04 31.07
N GLY A 228 -2.86 -33.75 30.04
CA GLY A 228 -4.18 -34.37 30.02
C GLY A 228 -5.35 -33.40 29.91
N ILE A 229 -5.11 -32.17 29.47
CA ILE A 229 -6.09 -31.13 29.30
C ILE A 229 -6.54 -31.10 27.82
N GLY A 230 -7.84 -30.94 27.57
CA GLY A 230 -8.36 -30.88 26.21
C GLY A 230 -7.82 -29.69 25.37
N GLU A 231 -7.72 -29.90 24.07
CA GLU A 231 -7.21 -28.88 23.13
C GLU A 231 -8.13 -27.66 23.05
N LEU A 232 -7.54 -26.46 22.89
CA LEU A 232 -8.27 -25.25 22.57
C LEU A 232 -8.51 -25.18 21.07
N ARG A 233 -9.75 -24.88 20.69
CA ARG A 233 -10.10 -24.64 19.29
C ARG A 233 -9.64 -23.26 18.87
N PHE A 234 -8.93 -23.21 17.76
CA PHE A 234 -8.43 -21.99 17.13
C PHE A 234 -8.93 -21.95 15.69
N CYS A 235 -9.60 -20.87 15.30
CA CYS A 235 -10.10 -20.73 13.95
C CYS A 235 -8.94 -20.54 12.96
N LYS A 236 -8.74 -21.50 12.07
CA LYS A 236 -7.72 -21.47 11.01
C LYS A 236 -8.27 -21.00 9.66
N ASN A 237 -9.58 -20.67 9.58
CA ASN A 237 -10.19 -20.09 8.38
C ASN A 237 -9.81 -18.61 8.28
N LEU A 238 -9.34 -18.17 7.09
CA LEU A 238 -8.83 -16.81 6.90
C LEU A 238 -9.53 -16.08 5.75
N LEU A 239 -9.66 -14.77 5.93
CA LEU A 239 -10.00 -13.79 4.94
C LEU A 239 -8.71 -13.00 4.61
N VAL A 240 -8.02 -13.41 3.55
CA VAL A 240 -6.70 -12.86 3.19
C VAL A 240 -6.89 -11.69 2.23
N ALA A 241 -6.94 -10.49 2.77
CA ALA A 241 -7.10 -9.25 2.01
C ALA A 241 -5.73 -8.76 1.50
N MET A 242 -5.42 -9.00 0.24
CA MET A 242 -4.16 -8.68 -0.38
C MET A 242 -4.34 -8.39 -1.87
N ASN A 243 -3.60 -7.43 -2.40
CA ASN A 243 -3.58 -7.16 -3.84
C ASN A 243 -2.78 -8.25 -4.57
N ASN A 244 -3.44 -8.97 -5.48
CA ASN A 244 -2.83 -10.02 -6.30
C ASN A 244 -2.00 -11.05 -5.51
N PRO A 245 -2.57 -11.77 -4.55
CA PRO A 245 -1.86 -12.78 -3.78
C PRO A 245 -1.34 -13.88 -4.71
N THR A 246 -0.03 -14.17 -4.64
CA THR A 246 0.56 -15.25 -5.42
C THR A 246 0.28 -16.60 -4.77
N VAL A 247 0.18 -17.65 -5.60
CA VAL A 247 -0.01 -19.03 -5.11
C VAL A 247 1.16 -19.46 -4.22
N ASP A 248 2.39 -19.03 -4.54
CA ASP A 248 3.57 -19.32 -3.74
C ASP A 248 3.48 -18.71 -2.33
N PHE A 249 3.15 -17.42 -2.23
CA PHE A 249 2.97 -16.75 -0.93
C PHE A 249 1.87 -17.42 -0.08
N LEU A 250 0.71 -17.69 -0.69
CA LEU A 250 -0.40 -18.34 0.01
C LEU A 250 -0.03 -19.77 0.46
N GLY A 251 0.74 -20.50 -0.35
CA GLY A 251 1.25 -21.82 0.00
C GLY A 251 2.18 -21.78 1.21
N ARG A 252 3.12 -20.85 1.23
CA ARG A 252 4.04 -20.66 2.37
C ARG A 252 3.28 -20.25 3.65
N LEU A 253 2.31 -19.35 3.53
CA LEU A 253 1.46 -18.96 4.65
C LEU A 253 0.64 -20.15 5.17
N ALA A 254 0.09 -20.98 4.27
CA ALA A 254 -0.67 -22.17 4.65
C ALA A 254 0.17 -23.18 5.44
N MET A 255 1.40 -23.42 4.99
CA MET A 255 2.33 -24.31 5.68
C MET A 255 2.75 -23.80 7.07
N LEU A 256 2.77 -22.49 7.27
CA LEU A 256 3.05 -21.89 8.58
C LEU A 256 1.86 -21.96 9.55
N ILE A 257 0.64 -21.93 9.03
CA ILE A 257 -0.57 -21.98 9.85
C ILE A 257 -0.93 -23.42 10.21
N ASP A 258 -0.71 -24.35 9.30
CA ASP A 258 -0.92 -25.77 9.57
C ASP A 258 -0.09 -26.65 8.63
N SER A 259 1.01 -27.21 9.15
CA SER A 259 1.93 -28.07 8.38
C SER A 259 1.34 -29.42 7.99
N ASP A 260 0.28 -29.88 8.69
CA ASP A 260 -0.31 -31.21 8.49
C ASP A 260 -1.40 -31.24 7.42
N TYR A 261 -1.74 -30.08 6.85
CA TYR A 261 -2.83 -29.98 5.90
C TYR A 261 -2.35 -30.02 4.43
N GLY A 262 -2.95 -30.93 3.65
CA GLY A 262 -2.94 -30.85 2.20
C GLY A 262 -3.75 -29.66 1.75
N TYR A 263 -3.11 -28.61 1.21
CA TYR A 263 -3.79 -27.44 0.67
C TYR A 263 -4.03 -27.56 -0.83
N LYS A 264 -5.15 -27.01 -1.29
CA LYS A 264 -5.49 -26.91 -2.71
C LYS A 264 -5.87 -25.49 -3.07
N PHE A 265 -5.12 -24.92 -4.02
CA PHE A 265 -5.46 -23.64 -4.59
C PHE A 265 -6.52 -23.82 -5.66
N ILE A 266 -7.60 -23.09 -5.53
CA ILE A 266 -8.69 -23.08 -6.49
C ILE A 266 -8.81 -21.67 -7.05
N ASP A 267 -8.45 -21.54 -8.29
CA ASP A 267 -8.76 -20.38 -9.08
C ASP A 267 -10.22 -20.41 -9.48
N CYS A 268 -11.01 -19.50 -8.94
CA CYS A 268 -12.46 -19.52 -9.12
C CYS A 268 -12.90 -19.28 -10.57
N ALA A 269 -12.09 -18.62 -11.40
CA ALA A 269 -12.37 -18.49 -12.82
C ALA A 269 -12.25 -19.81 -13.61
N SER A 270 -11.56 -20.80 -13.06
CA SER A 270 -11.38 -22.13 -13.68
C SER A 270 -12.38 -23.18 -13.16
N LEU A 271 -13.41 -22.77 -12.42
CA LEU A 271 -14.42 -23.68 -11.86
C LEU A 271 -15.54 -24.03 -12.84
N TYR A 272 -15.69 -23.26 -13.91
CA TYR A 272 -16.69 -23.51 -14.94
C TYR A 272 -16.13 -23.13 -16.32
N ASP A 273 -16.55 -23.88 -17.33
CA ASP A 273 -16.21 -23.61 -18.74
C ASP A 273 -17.51 -23.57 -19.54
N LEU A 274 -17.95 -22.39 -19.93
CA LEU A 274 -19.18 -22.16 -20.67
C LEU A 274 -19.14 -22.69 -22.11
N SER A 275 -17.95 -23.05 -22.60
CA SER A 275 -17.76 -23.65 -23.95
C SER A 275 -18.02 -25.15 -24.00
N CYS A 276 -18.12 -25.83 -22.85
CA CYS A 276 -18.33 -27.28 -22.74
C CYS A 276 -19.80 -27.68 -22.59
N ASN A 277 -20.11 -28.89 -22.98
CA ASN A 277 -21.51 -29.46 -22.80
C ASN A 277 -21.89 -29.56 -21.33
N ASN A 278 -20.95 -29.74 -20.42
CA ASN A 278 -21.13 -29.68 -18.98
C ASN A 278 -20.28 -28.54 -18.40
N PRO A 279 -20.83 -27.32 -18.28
CA PRO A 279 -20.06 -26.17 -17.84
C PRO A 279 -19.40 -26.30 -16.45
N TYR A 280 -19.90 -27.20 -15.60
CA TYR A 280 -19.43 -27.41 -14.24
C TYR A 280 -18.61 -28.68 -14.03
N GLU A 281 -18.17 -29.34 -15.11
CA GLU A 281 -17.28 -30.50 -15.04
C GLU A 281 -15.97 -30.21 -14.32
N PRO A 282 -15.28 -29.07 -14.60
CA PRO A 282 -14.07 -28.70 -13.87
C PRO A 282 -14.30 -28.54 -12.35
N LEU A 283 -15.50 -28.11 -11.95
CA LEU A 283 -15.87 -28.02 -10.55
C LEU A 283 -15.95 -29.40 -9.90
N GLN A 284 -16.51 -30.42 -10.58
CA GLN A 284 -16.61 -31.78 -10.05
C GLN A 284 -15.24 -32.39 -9.87
N GLU A 285 -14.39 -32.37 -10.90
CA GLU A 285 -13.02 -32.89 -10.82
C GLU A 285 -12.20 -32.31 -9.68
N LYS A 286 -12.31 -30.99 -9.46
CA LYS A 286 -11.55 -30.33 -8.40
C LYS A 286 -12.04 -30.67 -6.99
N PHE A 287 -13.28 -31.06 -6.81
CA PHE A 287 -13.90 -31.36 -5.51
C PHE A 287 -14.03 -32.84 -5.17
N ASP A 288 -13.77 -33.76 -6.11
CA ASP A 288 -13.80 -35.20 -5.86
C ASP A 288 -12.61 -35.73 -5.03
N ASP A 289 -11.59 -34.91 -4.80
CA ASP A 289 -10.46 -35.25 -3.95
C ASP A 289 -10.87 -35.28 -2.46
N THR A 290 -10.85 -36.48 -1.89
CA THR A 290 -11.27 -36.75 -0.50
C THR A 290 -10.23 -36.29 0.54
N ASN A 291 -8.99 -36.05 0.14
CA ASN A 291 -7.88 -35.67 1.03
C ASN A 291 -7.69 -34.16 1.18
N MET A 292 -8.61 -33.37 0.68
CA MET A 292 -8.50 -31.91 0.69
C MET A 292 -8.83 -31.36 2.07
N LYS A 293 -7.83 -30.78 2.73
CA LYS A 293 -7.96 -30.21 4.07
C LYS A 293 -8.05 -28.69 4.11
N LEU A 294 -7.45 -27.96 3.15
CA LEU A 294 -7.55 -26.51 3.01
C LEU A 294 -7.92 -26.09 1.58
N LEU A 295 -9.04 -25.37 1.47
CA LEU A 295 -9.49 -24.72 0.25
C LEU A 295 -9.05 -23.26 0.24
N CYS A 296 -8.06 -22.93 -0.57
CA CYS A 296 -7.61 -21.56 -0.77
C CYS A 296 -8.21 -21.04 -2.08
N LEU A 297 -9.21 -20.15 -1.99
CA LEU A 297 -9.96 -19.62 -3.12
C LEU A 297 -9.36 -18.29 -3.57
N THR A 298 -8.93 -18.21 -4.83
CA THR A 298 -8.42 -16.99 -5.48
C THR A 298 -9.37 -16.52 -6.58
N ARG A 299 -9.28 -15.27 -7.03
CA ARG A 299 -10.19 -14.64 -7.99
C ARG A 299 -11.66 -14.82 -7.59
N ILE A 300 -11.97 -14.63 -6.34
CA ILE A 300 -13.27 -14.90 -5.71
C ILE A 300 -14.42 -14.02 -6.26
N GLN A 301 -14.11 -12.92 -6.94
CA GLN A 301 -15.11 -12.08 -7.64
C GLN A 301 -15.95 -12.88 -8.63
N GLU A 302 -15.37 -13.94 -9.23
CA GLU A 302 -16.08 -14.83 -10.15
C GLU A 302 -17.24 -15.59 -9.48
N LEU A 303 -17.13 -15.88 -8.19
CA LEU A 303 -18.19 -16.53 -7.42
C LEU A 303 -19.38 -15.60 -7.13
N SER A 304 -19.18 -14.29 -7.20
CA SER A 304 -20.23 -13.28 -7.03
C SER A 304 -21.10 -13.13 -8.29
N ALA A 305 -20.58 -13.54 -9.45
CA ALA A 305 -21.32 -13.51 -10.71
C ALA A 305 -22.49 -14.51 -10.72
N PRO A 306 -23.54 -14.29 -11.53
CA PRO A 306 -24.67 -15.22 -11.66
C PRO A 306 -24.24 -16.66 -12.01
N THR A 307 -23.21 -16.81 -12.86
CA THR A 307 -22.61 -18.09 -13.26
C THR A 307 -21.88 -18.78 -12.11
N GLY A 308 -21.28 -18.03 -11.19
CA GLY A 308 -20.54 -18.56 -10.04
C GLY A 308 -21.41 -19.12 -8.91
N LYS A 309 -22.73 -18.85 -8.90
CA LYS A 309 -23.62 -19.25 -7.78
C LYS A 309 -23.69 -20.76 -7.56
N VAL A 310 -23.59 -21.56 -8.61
CA VAL A 310 -23.60 -23.03 -8.51
C VAL A 310 -22.32 -23.52 -7.86
N ALA A 311 -21.18 -22.99 -8.28
CA ALA A 311 -19.87 -23.28 -7.70
C ALA A 311 -19.85 -22.87 -6.22
N LEU A 312 -20.34 -21.69 -5.91
CA LEU A 312 -20.43 -21.16 -4.56
C LEU A 312 -21.24 -22.07 -3.61
N ARG A 313 -22.40 -22.56 -4.06
CA ARG A 313 -23.21 -23.52 -3.26
C ARG A 313 -22.43 -24.79 -2.98
N LYS A 314 -21.79 -25.40 -4.00
CA LYS A 314 -20.98 -26.62 -3.81
C LYS A 314 -19.82 -26.41 -2.85
N ILE A 315 -19.14 -25.25 -2.89
CA ILE A 315 -18.09 -24.90 -1.94
C ILE A 315 -18.65 -24.86 -0.52
N ILE A 316 -19.75 -24.14 -0.30
CA ILE A 316 -20.39 -24.03 1.01
C ILE A 316 -20.82 -25.40 1.54
N ASP A 317 -21.44 -26.23 0.70
CA ASP A 317 -21.89 -27.56 1.08
C ASP A 317 -20.70 -28.48 1.41
N LYS A 318 -19.60 -28.42 0.64
CA LYS A 318 -18.37 -29.18 0.92
C LYS A 318 -17.78 -28.81 2.28
N VAL A 319 -17.59 -27.52 2.55
CA VAL A 319 -17.04 -27.06 3.84
C VAL A 319 -17.97 -27.42 4.99
N ARG A 320 -19.30 -27.28 4.81
CA ARG A 320 -20.29 -27.63 5.84
C ARG A 320 -20.32 -29.13 6.15
N LEU A 321 -20.27 -29.97 5.12
CA LEU A 321 -20.30 -31.44 5.29
C LEU A 321 -18.99 -32.00 5.87
N SER A 322 -17.88 -31.36 5.61
CA SER A 322 -16.57 -31.76 6.14
C SER A 322 -16.36 -31.32 7.60
N GLY A 323 -17.21 -30.44 8.13
CA GLY A 323 -17.08 -29.90 9.49
C GLY A 323 -15.74 -29.22 9.72
N ASP A 324 -15.11 -29.49 10.86
CA ASP A 324 -13.81 -28.91 11.23
C ASP A 324 -12.62 -29.51 10.43
N HIS A 325 -12.88 -30.47 9.52
CA HIS A 325 -11.82 -31.15 8.75
C HIS A 325 -11.40 -30.42 7.46
N THR A 326 -12.17 -29.46 6.99
CA THR A 326 -11.82 -28.69 5.80
C THR A 326 -11.79 -27.19 6.14
N LEU A 327 -10.63 -26.61 6.03
CA LEU A 327 -10.44 -25.16 6.18
C LEU A 327 -10.78 -24.43 4.88
N ILE A 328 -11.19 -23.18 5.01
CA ILE A 328 -11.48 -22.30 3.87
C ILE A 328 -10.76 -20.96 4.02
N TRP A 329 -10.06 -20.55 2.97
CA TRP A 329 -9.51 -19.22 2.84
C TRP A 329 -10.10 -18.50 1.65
N LEU A 330 -10.51 -17.26 1.84
CA LEU A 330 -10.93 -16.36 0.77
C LEU A 330 -9.82 -15.35 0.54
N CYS A 331 -9.24 -15.36 -0.67
CA CYS A 331 -8.08 -14.57 -1.00
C CYS A 331 -8.42 -13.59 -2.15
N GLY A 332 -8.16 -12.32 -1.94
CA GLY A 332 -8.42 -11.24 -2.89
C GLY A 332 -8.34 -9.88 -2.21
N THR A 333 -8.81 -8.85 -2.87
CA THR A 333 -8.95 -7.54 -2.24
C THR A 333 -10.01 -7.55 -1.15
N ARG A 334 -9.91 -6.68 -0.17
CA ARG A 334 -10.92 -6.56 0.90
C ARG A 334 -12.33 -6.42 0.33
N ARG A 335 -12.50 -5.60 -0.69
CA ARG A 335 -13.78 -5.38 -1.37
C ARG A 335 -14.36 -6.64 -2.01
N GLU A 336 -13.54 -7.44 -2.68
CA GLU A 336 -13.99 -8.70 -3.29
C GLU A 336 -14.48 -9.68 -2.24
N ILE A 337 -13.76 -9.81 -1.13
CA ILE A 337 -14.12 -10.68 -0.02
C ILE A 337 -15.45 -10.21 0.60
N GLU A 338 -15.59 -8.92 0.92
CA GLU A 338 -16.82 -8.35 1.49
C GLU A 338 -18.02 -8.50 0.56
N THR A 339 -17.81 -8.26 -0.75
CA THR A 339 -18.84 -8.46 -1.76
C THR A 339 -19.31 -9.92 -1.77
N LEU A 340 -18.39 -10.89 -1.77
CA LEU A 340 -18.75 -12.32 -1.74
C LEU A 340 -19.49 -12.69 -0.44
N LEU A 341 -19.05 -12.18 0.71
CA LEU A 341 -19.71 -12.42 2.00
C LEU A 341 -21.12 -11.81 2.08
N ASN A 342 -21.39 -10.75 1.33
CA ASN A 342 -22.73 -10.16 1.24
C ASN A 342 -23.61 -10.91 0.25
N VAL A 343 -23.07 -11.40 -0.87
CA VAL A 343 -23.80 -12.27 -1.81
C VAL A 343 -24.12 -13.62 -1.18
N ALA A 344 -23.26 -14.14 -0.33
CA ALA A 344 -23.42 -15.42 0.36
C ALA A 344 -23.22 -15.30 1.88
N PRO A 345 -24.21 -14.75 2.63
CA PRO A 345 -24.06 -14.57 4.08
C PRO A 345 -23.79 -15.86 4.86
N SER A 346 -24.15 -17.01 4.29
CA SER A 346 -23.85 -18.33 4.88
C SER A 346 -22.36 -18.65 4.98
N LEU A 347 -21.49 -17.95 4.21
CA LEU A 347 -20.04 -18.06 4.38
C LEU A 347 -19.55 -17.44 5.69
N LYS A 348 -20.22 -16.41 6.20
CA LYS A 348 -19.79 -15.69 7.41
C LYS A 348 -19.69 -16.62 8.64
N GLN A 349 -20.45 -17.72 8.68
CA GLN A 349 -20.42 -18.68 9.78
C GLN A 349 -19.07 -19.44 9.93
N PHE A 350 -18.26 -19.48 8.87
CA PHE A 350 -16.97 -20.17 8.89
C PHE A 350 -15.82 -19.26 9.39
N PHE A 351 -16.07 -17.97 9.56
CA PHE A 351 -15.06 -16.98 9.93
C PHE A 351 -15.41 -16.32 11.26
N GLN A 352 -14.37 -16.04 12.04
CA GLN A 352 -14.47 -15.28 13.29
C GLN A 352 -14.02 -13.82 13.05
N ALA A 353 -14.13 -12.97 14.07
CA ALA A 353 -13.71 -11.58 13.96
C ALA A 353 -12.20 -11.44 13.67
N ASP A 354 -11.40 -12.37 14.18
CA ASP A 354 -9.95 -12.44 14.01
C ASP A 354 -9.50 -13.21 12.75
N SER A 355 -10.43 -13.66 11.91
CA SER A 355 -10.09 -14.34 10.64
C SER A 355 -9.55 -13.39 9.57
N TRP A 356 -9.72 -12.08 9.70
CA TRP A 356 -9.18 -11.10 8.77
C TRP A 356 -7.66 -10.95 8.93
N VAL A 357 -6.95 -11.08 7.82
CA VAL A 357 -5.55 -10.70 7.67
C VAL A 357 -5.41 -9.84 6.44
N GLU A 358 -4.93 -8.61 6.61
CA GLU A 358 -4.89 -7.60 5.56
C GLU A 358 -3.47 -7.09 5.34
N GLN A 359 -3.10 -6.94 4.07
CA GLN A 359 -1.84 -6.30 3.70
C GLN A 359 -1.91 -4.82 4.07
N GLN A 360 -0.93 -4.37 4.83
CA GLN A 360 -0.79 -2.98 5.27
C GLN A 360 0.15 -2.20 4.35
N PRO A 361 0.14 -0.87 4.37
CA PRO A 361 1.20 -0.08 3.75
C PRO A 361 2.57 -0.50 4.27
N SER A 362 3.59 -0.47 3.41
CA SER A 362 4.95 -0.82 3.80
C SER A 362 5.52 0.18 4.79
N THR A 363 6.23 -0.30 5.80
CA THR A 363 6.97 0.56 6.74
C THR A 363 8.20 1.17 6.07
N PRO A 364 8.78 2.27 6.60
CA PRO A 364 10.03 2.83 6.08
C PRO A 364 11.16 1.80 6.00
N TYR A 365 11.28 0.94 7.02
CA TYR A 365 12.26 -0.13 7.03
C TYR A 365 12.04 -1.14 5.88
N GLU A 366 10.81 -1.59 5.68
CA GLU A 366 10.45 -2.52 4.60
C GLU A 366 10.72 -1.90 3.21
N LEU A 367 10.46 -0.60 3.03
CA LEU A 367 10.76 0.10 1.78
C LEU A 367 12.27 0.20 1.53
N VAL A 368 13.06 0.56 2.53
CA VAL A 368 14.52 0.59 2.43
C VAL A 368 15.04 -0.79 2.01
N GLN A 369 14.57 -1.86 2.66
CA GLN A 369 14.95 -3.23 2.30
C GLN A 369 14.50 -3.60 0.88
N ALA A 370 13.30 -3.19 0.45
CA ALA A 370 12.82 -3.44 -0.91
C ALA A 370 13.68 -2.75 -1.97
N PHE A 371 14.17 -1.52 -1.71
CA PHE A 371 15.11 -0.84 -2.59
C PHE A 371 16.41 -1.61 -2.72
N PHE A 372 17.02 -2.01 -1.61
CA PHE A 372 18.30 -2.74 -1.65
C PHE A 372 18.16 -4.13 -2.25
N ALA A 373 17.10 -4.88 -1.90
CA ALA A 373 16.84 -6.18 -2.50
C ALA A 373 16.70 -6.08 -4.03
N ARG A 374 15.96 -5.08 -4.50
CA ARG A 374 15.77 -4.87 -5.94
C ARG A 374 17.07 -4.46 -6.65
N MET A 375 17.90 -3.62 -6.04
CA MET A 375 19.21 -3.26 -6.58
C MET A 375 20.11 -4.50 -6.73
N VAL A 376 20.12 -5.37 -5.74
CA VAL A 376 20.86 -6.64 -5.78
C VAL A 376 20.34 -7.56 -6.90
N GLU A 377 19.02 -7.68 -7.07
CA GLU A 377 18.41 -8.47 -8.15
C GLU A 377 18.83 -7.97 -9.54
N GLU A 378 18.99 -6.66 -9.72
CA GLU A 378 19.44 -6.05 -10.98
C GLU A 378 20.97 -6.00 -11.10
N ASN A 379 21.72 -6.59 -10.17
CA ASN A 379 23.19 -6.54 -10.10
C ASN A 379 23.73 -5.10 -10.08
N LEU A 380 23.02 -4.18 -9.42
CA LEU A 380 23.43 -2.80 -9.24
C LEU A 380 24.09 -2.66 -7.85
N GLU A 381 25.37 -2.36 -7.85
CA GLU A 381 26.10 -2.10 -6.62
C GLU A 381 26.07 -0.59 -6.28
N LEU A 382 25.85 -0.26 -5.01
CA LEU A 382 25.86 1.11 -4.51
C LEU A 382 27.11 1.36 -3.66
N SER A 383 27.64 2.57 -3.73
CA SER A 383 28.62 3.02 -2.76
C SER A 383 27.97 3.12 -1.35
N LEU A 384 28.79 3.05 -0.30
CA LEU A 384 28.31 3.20 1.07
C LEU A 384 27.56 4.53 1.27
N GLN A 385 28.09 5.61 0.73
CA GLN A 385 27.50 6.94 0.78
C GLN A 385 26.14 6.98 0.07
N THR A 386 26.02 6.37 -1.12
CA THR A 386 24.76 6.31 -1.87
C THR A 386 23.71 5.46 -1.14
N LYS A 387 24.13 4.34 -0.52
CA LYS A 387 23.24 3.52 0.33
C LYS A 387 22.66 4.33 1.48
N ASP A 388 23.51 5.05 2.21
CA ASP A 388 23.09 5.87 3.34
C ASP A 388 22.15 6.99 2.91
N HIS A 389 22.50 7.71 1.84
CA HIS A 389 21.65 8.77 1.30
C HIS A 389 20.28 8.23 0.83
N LEU A 390 20.25 7.06 0.17
CA LEU A 390 19.00 6.40 -0.23
C LEU A 390 18.12 6.05 0.98
N ALA A 391 18.73 5.46 2.03
CA ALA A 391 17.98 5.13 3.24
C ALA A 391 17.38 6.39 3.90
N ARG A 392 18.17 7.48 4.02
CA ARG A 392 17.68 8.77 4.53
C ARG A 392 16.56 9.35 3.69
N ALA A 393 16.71 9.34 2.36
CA ALA A 393 15.69 9.86 1.44
C ALA A 393 14.37 9.06 1.51
N VAL A 394 14.45 7.74 1.67
CA VAL A 394 13.24 6.90 1.84
C VAL A 394 12.55 7.21 3.17
N ILE A 395 13.29 7.36 4.27
CA ILE A 395 12.72 7.72 5.58
C ILE A 395 12.05 9.08 5.49
N GLU A 396 12.76 10.08 4.98
CA GLU A 396 12.25 11.45 4.81
C GLU A 396 11.02 11.49 3.91
N GLY A 397 11.01 10.71 2.81
CA GLY A 397 9.87 10.58 1.91
C GLY A 397 8.65 9.97 2.57
N CYS A 398 8.83 8.98 3.45
CA CYS A 398 7.75 8.43 4.26
C CYS A 398 7.20 9.46 5.27
N GLU A 399 8.08 10.19 5.97
CA GLU A 399 7.68 11.21 6.93
C GLU A 399 6.94 12.38 6.29
N LYS A 400 7.37 12.78 5.09
CA LYS A 400 6.73 13.84 4.29
C LYS A 400 5.47 13.37 3.58
N GLY A 401 5.20 12.06 3.54
CA GLY A 401 4.05 11.49 2.86
C GLY A 401 4.22 11.31 1.35
N ALA A 402 5.43 11.49 0.81
CA ALA A 402 5.70 11.36 -0.62
C ALA A 402 5.60 9.91 -1.12
N ILE A 403 6.03 8.96 -0.32
CA ILE A 403 6.09 7.52 -0.68
C ILE A 403 5.39 6.60 0.32
N THR A 404 4.54 7.12 1.20
CA THR A 404 3.84 6.32 2.24
C THR A 404 2.94 5.22 1.68
N SER A 405 2.44 5.38 0.44
CA SER A 405 1.60 4.38 -0.22
C SER A 405 2.40 3.39 -1.08
N TRP A 406 3.72 3.51 -1.12
CA TRP A 406 4.54 2.65 -1.97
C TRP A 406 4.59 1.23 -1.43
N SER A 407 4.56 0.29 -2.37
CA SER A 407 4.84 -1.13 -2.17
C SER A 407 6.10 -1.52 -2.95
N SER A 408 6.49 -2.78 -2.88
CA SER A 408 7.59 -3.31 -3.70
C SER A 408 7.40 -3.07 -5.20
N LEU A 409 6.15 -2.94 -5.68
CA LEU A 409 5.85 -2.68 -7.08
C LEU A 409 6.25 -1.25 -7.49
N GLU A 410 5.90 -0.25 -6.69
CA GLU A 410 6.26 1.14 -6.94
C GLU A 410 7.78 1.33 -6.84
N VAL A 411 8.44 0.69 -5.86
CA VAL A 411 9.90 0.67 -5.75
C VAL A 411 10.54 0.10 -7.03
N ARG A 412 10.04 -1.04 -7.50
CA ARG A 412 10.49 -1.65 -8.75
C ARG A 412 10.32 -0.71 -9.95
N GLN A 413 9.14 -0.11 -10.09
CA GLN A 413 8.84 0.82 -11.18
C GLN A 413 9.74 2.06 -11.14
N PHE A 414 10.04 2.57 -9.96
CA PHE A 414 10.94 3.71 -9.78
C PHE A 414 12.36 3.35 -10.23
N ILE A 415 12.88 2.19 -9.80
CA ILE A 415 14.22 1.74 -10.21
C ILE A 415 14.29 1.54 -11.73
N GLU A 416 13.31 0.84 -12.33
CA GLU A 416 13.29 0.56 -13.78
C GLU A 416 13.12 1.82 -14.64
N LYS A 417 12.29 2.78 -14.22
CA LYS A 417 11.97 3.97 -15.02
C LYS A 417 12.86 5.17 -14.76
N GLU A 418 13.38 5.31 -13.56
CA GLU A 418 14.07 6.52 -13.13
C GLU A 418 15.57 6.30 -12.87
N VAL A 419 15.93 5.21 -12.21
CA VAL A 419 17.34 4.94 -11.82
C VAL A 419 18.12 4.32 -12.98
N ILE A 420 17.64 3.17 -13.50
CA ILE A 420 18.35 2.44 -14.57
C ILE A 420 18.63 3.31 -15.81
N PRO A 421 17.69 4.10 -16.34
CA PRO A 421 17.98 4.94 -17.52
C PRO A 421 19.03 6.03 -17.26
N ARG A 422 19.10 6.59 -16.02
CA ARG A 422 20.11 7.59 -15.63
C ARG A 422 21.49 6.95 -15.52
N TYR A 423 21.55 5.81 -14.82
CA TYR A 423 22.76 5.00 -14.73
C TYR A 423 23.31 4.63 -16.13
N PHE A 424 22.45 4.08 -17.01
CA PHE A 424 22.85 3.78 -18.39
C PHE A 424 23.39 4.99 -19.12
N ARG A 425 22.72 6.14 -19.03
CA ARG A 425 23.17 7.37 -19.68
C ARG A 425 24.52 7.80 -19.16
N ARG A 426 24.76 7.79 -17.85
CA ARG A 426 26.05 8.15 -17.25
C ARG A 426 27.16 7.20 -17.70
N VAL A 427 26.92 5.88 -17.63
CA VAL A 427 27.91 4.87 -17.97
C VAL A 427 28.26 4.92 -19.47
N LEU A 428 27.27 5.07 -20.35
CA LEU A 428 27.50 5.17 -21.81
C LEU A 428 28.21 6.47 -22.22
N LEU A 429 28.04 7.55 -21.49
CA LEU A 429 28.71 8.83 -21.75
C LEU A 429 30.08 8.93 -21.08
N SER A 430 30.41 8.04 -20.14
CA SER A 430 31.72 7.99 -19.52
C SER A 430 32.69 7.24 -20.44
N GLU A 431 33.81 7.88 -20.84
CA GLU A 431 34.89 7.25 -21.61
C GLU A 431 35.69 6.21 -20.80
N LYS A 432 35.21 5.80 -19.63
CA LYS A 432 35.91 4.84 -18.76
C LYS A 432 35.55 3.41 -19.19
N ASP A 433 36.55 2.63 -19.55
CA ASP A 433 36.49 1.18 -19.73
C ASP A 433 36.08 0.52 -18.41
N GLY A 434 34.82 0.19 -18.26
CA GLY A 434 34.37 -0.55 -17.07
C GLY A 434 32.86 -0.67 -16.96
N LEU A 435 32.31 -1.80 -17.36
CA LEU A 435 30.93 -2.22 -17.07
C LEU A 435 30.62 -2.44 -15.57
N GLN A 436 31.57 -2.13 -14.67
CA GLN A 436 31.45 -2.23 -13.21
C GLN A 436 31.36 -0.86 -12.55
N ALA A 437 30.59 0.05 -13.12
CA ALA A 437 30.37 1.33 -12.44
C ALA A 437 29.36 1.15 -11.31
N LEU A 438 29.75 1.52 -10.09
CA LEU A 438 28.82 1.65 -8.97
C LEU A 438 27.74 2.68 -9.30
N LEU A 439 26.55 2.48 -8.77
CA LEU A 439 25.53 3.51 -8.74
C LEU A 439 26.03 4.68 -7.87
N GLU A 440 25.96 5.87 -8.44
CA GLU A 440 26.32 7.11 -7.78
C GLU A 440 25.06 7.91 -7.41
N GLU A 441 25.22 8.91 -6.56
CA GLU A 441 24.10 9.75 -6.10
C GLU A 441 23.33 10.41 -7.26
N GLU A 442 24.03 10.80 -8.34
CA GLU A 442 23.42 11.44 -9.51
C GLU A 442 22.49 10.51 -10.33
N ASP A 443 22.62 9.19 -10.17
CA ASP A 443 21.76 8.21 -10.83
C ASP A 443 20.39 8.10 -10.16
N ILE A 444 20.28 8.49 -8.90
CA ILE A 444 19.07 8.37 -8.10
C ILE A 444 18.41 9.74 -7.96
N PRO A 445 17.19 9.94 -8.50
CA PRO A 445 16.45 11.19 -8.32
C PRO A 445 15.85 11.29 -6.92
N PHE A 446 16.64 11.63 -5.93
CA PHE A 446 16.24 11.74 -4.52
C PHE A 446 15.09 12.74 -4.30
N ASP A 447 15.04 13.81 -5.12
CA ASP A 447 13.93 14.78 -5.14
C ASP A 447 12.57 14.09 -5.33
N LYS A 448 12.48 13.07 -6.17
CA LYS A 448 11.26 12.31 -6.38
C LYS A 448 10.86 11.41 -5.21
N LEU A 449 11.80 11.07 -4.35
CA LEU A 449 11.53 10.29 -3.13
C LEU A 449 11.08 11.19 -1.97
N THR A 450 11.69 12.39 -1.84
CA THR A 450 11.51 13.24 -0.66
C THR A 450 10.51 14.37 -0.86
N ASP A 451 10.13 14.67 -2.11
CA ASP A 451 9.37 15.86 -2.44
C ASP A 451 7.88 15.59 -2.61
N ALA A 452 7.14 15.58 -1.49
CA ALA A 452 5.68 15.68 -1.53
C ALA A 452 5.22 16.99 -2.21
N THR A 453 6.08 18.01 -2.24
CA THR A 453 5.81 19.31 -2.87
C THR A 453 5.78 19.19 -4.39
N SER A 454 6.63 18.33 -4.98
CA SER A 454 6.64 18.10 -6.44
C SER A 454 5.32 17.49 -6.91
N THR A 455 4.77 16.54 -6.15
CA THR A 455 3.46 15.94 -6.45
C THR A 455 2.33 16.96 -6.32
N TYR A 456 2.39 17.87 -5.33
CA TYR A 456 1.42 18.95 -5.19
C TYR A 456 1.53 19.97 -6.32
N GLU A 457 2.74 20.48 -6.61
CA GLU A 457 2.96 21.45 -7.68
C GLU A 457 2.63 20.87 -9.05
N GLN A 458 2.97 19.61 -9.29
CA GLN A 458 2.55 18.89 -10.49
C GLN A 458 1.02 18.80 -10.58
N SER A 459 0.32 18.45 -9.51
CA SER A 459 -1.14 18.36 -9.49
C SER A 459 -1.79 19.72 -9.72
N ILE A 460 -1.23 20.80 -9.16
CA ILE A 460 -1.65 22.17 -9.42
C ILE A 460 -1.36 22.58 -10.87
N SER A 461 -0.21 22.19 -11.43
CA SER A 461 0.13 22.44 -12.83
C SER A 461 -0.83 21.73 -13.78
N GLU A 462 -1.16 20.46 -13.52
CA GLU A 462 -2.15 19.70 -14.29
C GLU A 462 -3.55 20.36 -14.23
N LEU A 463 -3.97 20.85 -13.05
CA LEU A 463 -5.20 21.60 -12.89
C LEU A 463 -5.16 22.90 -13.73
N ASN A 464 -4.03 23.62 -13.68
CA ASN A 464 -3.86 24.87 -14.44
C ASN A 464 -3.84 24.65 -15.95
N ALA A 465 -3.33 23.52 -16.41
CA ALA A 465 -3.29 23.14 -17.82
C ALA A 465 -4.68 22.79 -18.40
N MET A 466 -5.71 22.59 -17.57
CA MET A 466 -7.08 22.39 -18.06
C MET A 466 -7.57 23.63 -18.79
N VAL A 467 -8.39 23.45 -19.85
CA VAL A 467 -8.97 24.53 -20.60
C VAL A 467 -10.04 25.25 -19.79
N GLY A 468 -10.02 26.57 -19.75
CA GLY A 468 -11.00 27.40 -19.04
C GLY A 468 -11.05 27.14 -17.52
N LEU A 469 -12.24 27.22 -16.92
CA LEU A 469 -12.53 26.91 -15.51
C LEU A 469 -11.79 27.83 -14.50
N GLU A 470 -11.52 29.07 -14.83
CA GLU A 470 -10.67 29.95 -14.01
C GLU A 470 -11.22 30.18 -12.59
N GLY A 471 -12.53 30.31 -12.44
CA GLY A 471 -13.18 30.45 -11.13
C GLY A 471 -12.99 29.17 -10.26
N VAL A 472 -13.12 28.01 -10.88
CA VAL A 472 -12.92 26.71 -10.20
C VAL A 472 -11.45 26.52 -9.81
N LYS A 473 -10.52 26.79 -10.72
CA LYS A 473 -9.07 26.72 -10.47
C LYS A 473 -8.66 27.62 -9.30
N GLN A 474 -9.12 28.87 -9.32
CA GLN A 474 -8.83 29.85 -8.26
C GLN A 474 -9.41 29.39 -6.90
N GLY A 475 -10.64 28.89 -6.89
CA GLY A 475 -11.27 28.37 -5.67
C GLY A 475 -10.51 27.18 -5.09
N ILE A 476 -10.08 26.23 -5.93
CA ILE A 476 -9.29 25.07 -5.51
C ILE A 476 -7.92 25.49 -4.96
N ARG A 477 -7.23 26.43 -5.60
CA ARG A 477 -5.95 26.98 -5.09
C ARG A 477 -6.13 27.63 -3.72
N THR A 478 -7.18 28.42 -3.53
CA THR A 478 -7.47 29.08 -2.25
C THR A 478 -7.69 28.04 -1.15
N MET A 479 -8.49 27.02 -1.41
CA MET A 479 -8.76 25.92 -0.48
C MET A 479 -7.48 25.12 -0.16
N ALA A 480 -6.67 24.79 -1.19
CA ALA A 480 -5.41 24.08 -0.99
C ALA A 480 -4.43 24.88 -0.12
N ASN A 481 -4.33 26.21 -0.33
CA ASN A 481 -3.49 27.09 0.50
C ASN A 481 -3.99 27.17 1.96
N GLN A 482 -5.31 27.21 2.16
CA GLN A 482 -5.89 27.16 3.51
C GLN A 482 -5.57 25.84 4.21
N SER A 483 -5.68 24.72 3.50
CA SER A 483 -5.35 23.39 4.01
C SER A 483 -3.86 23.29 4.38
N ARG A 484 -2.96 23.79 3.51
CA ARG A 484 -1.50 23.84 3.80
C ARG A 484 -1.21 24.67 5.04
N LEU A 485 -1.81 25.85 5.16
CA LEU A 485 -1.64 26.71 6.34
C LEU A 485 -2.08 25.99 7.61
N PHE A 486 -3.23 25.33 7.59
CA PHE A 486 -3.76 24.58 8.72
C PHE A 486 -2.84 23.44 9.14
N LEU A 487 -2.37 22.62 8.18
CA LEU A 487 -1.46 21.52 8.42
C LEU A 487 -0.11 22.00 8.99
N GLU A 488 0.43 23.10 8.46
CA GLU A 488 1.68 23.67 8.93
C GLU A 488 1.55 24.25 10.36
N ARG A 489 0.44 24.91 10.66
CA ARG A 489 0.14 25.37 12.04
C ARG A 489 0.06 24.20 13.02
N ARG A 490 -0.59 23.10 12.62
CA ARG A 490 -0.71 21.89 13.44
C ARG A 490 0.65 21.24 13.70
N LYS A 491 1.51 21.14 12.68
CA LYS A 491 2.90 20.64 12.82
C LYS A 491 3.71 21.46 13.82
N ARG A 492 3.49 22.77 13.88
CA ARG A 492 4.17 23.69 14.82
C ARG A 492 3.52 23.74 16.21
N GLY A 493 2.53 22.90 16.49
CA GLY A 493 1.81 22.90 17.79
C GLY A 493 0.99 24.16 18.05
N LEU A 494 0.70 24.96 17.02
CA LEU A 494 -0.13 26.16 17.15
C LEU A 494 -1.60 25.75 17.22
N ASN A 495 -2.37 26.46 18.04
CA ASN A 495 -3.80 26.20 18.18
C ASN A 495 -4.51 26.40 16.81
N THR A 496 -5.15 25.35 16.32
CA THR A 496 -5.98 25.34 15.14
C THR A 496 -7.41 25.17 15.60
N SER A 497 -8.10 26.29 15.87
CA SER A 497 -9.52 26.26 16.17
C SER A 497 -10.30 25.99 14.89
N GLY A 498 -10.86 24.79 14.77
CA GLY A 498 -11.72 24.38 13.66
C GLY A 498 -11.24 23.09 12.99
N GLU A 499 -12.22 22.34 12.50
CA GLU A 499 -12.00 21.17 11.66
C GLU A 499 -11.80 21.61 10.21
N LEU A 500 -10.90 20.94 9.47
CA LEU A 500 -10.80 21.12 8.03
C LEU A 500 -12.04 20.50 7.37
N ALA A 501 -13.04 21.31 7.11
CA ALA A 501 -14.15 20.89 6.25
C ALA A 501 -13.74 21.10 4.79
N TYR A 502 -13.64 20.03 4.00
CA TYR A 502 -13.19 20.07 2.60
C TYR A 502 -14.19 19.48 1.60
N HIS A 503 -15.35 19.04 2.08
CA HIS A 503 -16.42 18.54 1.20
C HIS A 503 -16.93 19.63 0.25
N SER A 504 -17.27 19.26 -0.98
CA SER A 504 -17.50 20.22 -2.05
C SER A 504 -18.75 19.92 -2.85
N ILE A 505 -19.36 20.97 -3.41
CA ILE A 505 -20.47 20.88 -4.35
C ILE A 505 -20.01 21.41 -5.71
N PHE A 506 -20.25 20.62 -6.76
CA PHE A 506 -19.94 20.96 -8.15
C PHE A 506 -21.23 21.14 -8.92
N THR A 507 -21.50 22.35 -9.39
CA THR A 507 -22.69 22.67 -10.19
C THR A 507 -22.32 23.04 -11.60
N GLY A 508 -23.18 22.73 -12.57
CA GLY A 508 -22.99 23.13 -13.99
C GLY A 508 -23.49 22.05 -14.96
N ASN A 509 -23.50 22.42 -16.25
CA ASN A 509 -23.99 21.59 -17.34
C ASN A 509 -23.14 20.32 -17.56
N PRO A 510 -23.65 19.31 -18.32
CA PRO A 510 -22.89 18.14 -18.69
C PRO A 510 -21.63 18.46 -19.49
N GLY A 511 -20.55 17.71 -19.29
CA GLY A 511 -19.33 17.87 -20.08
C GLY A 511 -18.52 19.13 -19.77
N THR A 512 -18.78 19.83 -18.66
CA THR A 512 -18.00 21.01 -18.22
C THR A 512 -16.75 20.64 -17.41
N GLY A 513 -16.45 19.34 -17.24
CA GLY A 513 -15.20 18.89 -16.59
C GLY A 513 -15.32 18.56 -15.11
N LYS A 514 -16.51 18.48 -14.51
CA LYS A 514 -16.73 18.19 -13.08
C LYS A 514 -15.97 16.95 -12.57
N THR A 515 -16.14 15.81 -13.23
CA THR A 515 -15.46 14.56 -12.84
C THR A 515 -13.94 14.63 -13.03
N THR A 516 -13.48 15.35 -14.06
CA THR A 516 -12.05 15.55 -14.35
C THR A 516 -11.40 16.39 -13.24
N VAL A 517 -12.05 17.48 -12.83
CA VAL A 517 -11.59 18.33 -11.72
C VAL A 517 -11.63 17.57 -10.40
N ALA A 518 -12.64 16.71 -10.17
CA ALA A 518 -12.69 15.88 -8.97
C ALA A 518 -11.47 14.95 -8.87
N ARG A 519 -10.97 14.39 -10.01
CA ARG A 519 -9.73 13.60 -10.03
C ARG A 519 -8.51 14.45 -9.68
N GLN A 520 -8.41 15.68 -10.20
CA GLN A 520 -7.31 16.57 -9.83
C GLN A 520 -7.38 16.99 -8.37
N LEU A 521 -8.58 17.22 -7.87
CA LEU A 521 -8.79 17.54 -6.46
C LEU A 521 -8.35 16.37 -5.53
N GLY A 522 -8.65 15.13 -5.92
CA GLY A 522 -8.17 13.94 -5.21
C GLY A 522 -6.63 13.87 -5.14
N LYS A 523 -5.95 14.09 -6.28
CA LYS A 523 -4.49 14.14 -6.34
C LYS A 523 -3.92 15.27 -5.45
N ILE A 524 -4.51 16.46 -5.47
CA ILE A 524 -4.10 17.59 -4.65
C ILE A 524 -4.25 17.28 -3.16
N TYR A 525 -5.37 16.69 -2.74
CA TYR A 525 -5.59 16.34 -1.33
C TYR A 525 -4.70 15.19 -0.88
N HIS A 526 -4.41 14.22 -1.76
CA HIS A 526 -3.44 13.18 -1.48
C HIS A 526 -2.04 13.75 -1.29
N ALA A 527 -1.60 14.63 -2.19
CA ALA A 527 -0.31 15.31 -2.09
C ALA A 527 -0.19 16.21 -0.84
N LEU A 528 -1.31 16.67 -0.28
CA LEU A 528 -1.37 17.40 0.98
C LEU A 528 -1.43 16.49 2.22
N GLY A 529 -1.51 15.15 2.03
CA GLY A 529 -1.67 14.20 3.13
C GLY A 529 -3.04 14.22 3.80
N LEU A 530 -4.07 14.77 3.13
CA LEU A 530 -5.45 14.82 3.61
C LEU A 530 -6.26 13.59 3.20
N LEU A 531 -5.85 12.92 2.14
CA LEU A 531 -6.39 11.65 1.68
C LEU A 531 -5.25 10.63 1.55
N SER A 532 -5.47 9.42 1.99
CA SER A 532 -4.45 8.37 1.96
C SER A 532 -4.21 7.80 0.55
N LYS A 533 -5.17 7.93 -0.40
CA LYS A 533 -5.09 7.40 -1.76
C LYS A 533 -5.34 8.45 -2.85
N GLY A 534 -6.42 9.24 -2.76
CA GLY A 534 -6.73 10.34 -3.67
C GLY A 534 -7.38 9.95 -5.00
N GLU A 535 -7.86 8.71 -5.16
CA GLU A 535 -8.63 8.28 -6.33
C GLU A 535 -10.08 8.78 -6.29
N VAL A 536 -10.82 8.67 -7.39
CA VAL A 536 -12.23 9.06 -7.46
C VAL A 536 -13.11 7.84 -7.61
N ILE A 537 -13.96 7.63 -6.62
CA ILE A 537 -15.03 6.64 -6.65
C ILE A 537 -16.31 7.36 -7.12
N ALA A 538 -16.61 7.22 -8.41
CA ALA A 538 -17.81 7.82 -8.98
C ALA A 538 -19.02 6.91 -8.82
N VAL A 539 -20.09 7.44 -8.25
CA VAL A 539 -21.36 6.73 -8.02
C VAL A 539 -22.54 7.59 -8.43
N ASP A 540 -23.63 6.94 -8.81
CA ASP A 540 -24.92 7.52 -9.06
C ASP A 540 -25.99 6.92 -8.12
N ARG A 541 -27.23 7.43 -8.22
CA ARG A 541 -28.35 6.93 -7.43
C ARG A 541 -28.51 5.40 -7.54
N THR A 542 -28.31 4.82 -8.72
CA THR A 542 -28.58 3.39 -8.96
C THR A 542 -27.65 2.49 -8.19
N ARG A 543 -26.43 2.96 -7.93
CA ARG A 543 -25.41 2.25 -7.15
C ARG A 543 -25.61 2.44 -5.63
N LEU A 544 -26.19 3.56 -5.22
CA LEU A 544 -26.39 3.93 -3.81
C LEU A 544 -27.69 3.33 -3.24
N VAL A 545 -28.78 3.39 -4.00
CA VAL A 545 -30.13 3.02 -3.52
C VAL A 545 -30.43 1.56 -3.85
N GLY A 546 -30.77 0.77 -2.83
CA GLY A 546 -31.21 -0.61 -3.00
C GLY A 546 -32.68 -0.74 -3.37
N GLN A 547 -33.06 -1.88 -3.91
CA GLN A 547 -34.45 -2.19 -4.29
C GLN A 547 -35.29 -2.73 -3.11
N TYR A 548 -34.62 -3.19 -2.04
CA TYR A 548 -35.24 -3.82 -0.87
C TYR A 548 -34.83 -3.12 0.42
N ILE A 549 -35.63 -3.28 1.47
CA ILE A 549 -35.35 -2.75 2.81
C ILE A 549 -34.04 -3.35 3.34
N GLY A 550 -33.13 -2.50 3.82
CA GLY A 550 -31.81 -2.89 4.32
C GLY A 550 -30.69 -2.88 3.26
N GLN A 551 -31.02 -3.02 1.98
CA GLN A 551 -30.04 -3.07 0.90
C GLN A 551 -29.33 -1.71 0.68
N THR A 552 -30.02 -0.61 0.91
CA THR A 552 -29.45 0.74 0.81
C THR A 552 -28.37 0.96 1.85
N GLU A 553 -28.59 0.53 3.09
CA GLU A 553 -27.62 0.63 4.18
C GLU A 553 -26.40 -0.26 3.91
N ASP A 554 -26.58 -1.46 3.39
CA ASP A 554 -25.50 -2.36 2.99
C ASP A 554 -24.68 -1.78 1.83
N ASN A 555 -25.35 -1.26 0.79
CA ASN A 555 -24.68 -0.58 -0.33
C ASN A 555 -23.88 0.63 0.15
N MET A 556 -24.47 1.45 1.03
CA MET A 556 -23.79 2.62 1.57
C MET A 556 -22.54 2.26 2.36
N LYS A 557 -22.62 1.22 3.20
CA LYS A 557 -21.46 0.74 3.94
C LYS A 557 -20.32 0.33 3.01
N LEU A 558 -20.61 -0.46 1.98
CA LEU A 558 -19.62 -0.89 0.98
C LEU A 558 -18.98 0.30 0.25
N ILE A 559 -19.80 1.26 -0.17
CA ILE A 559 -19.33 2.45 -0.91
C ILE A 559 -18.50 3.35 -0.01
N LEU A 560 -18.89 3.55 1.24
CA LEU A 560 -18.12 4.35 2.20
C LEU A 560 -16.77 3.69 2.54
N ASP A 561 -16.74 2.36 2.68
CA ASP A 561 -15.51 1.62 2.89
C ASP A 561 -14.59 1.70 1.65
N GLU A 562 -15.14 1.61 0.42
CA GLU A 562 -14.40 1.79 -0.83
C GLU A 562 -13.85 3.22 -0.98
N ALA A 563 -14.63 4.20 -0.58
CA ALA A 563 -14.29 5.61 -0.69
C ALA A 563 -13.30 6.11 0.38
N LYS A 564 -12.96 5.27 1.36
CA LYS A 564 -11.98 5.62 2.38
C LYS A 564 -10.58 5.83 1.77
N GLY A 565 -9.99 6.96 2.06
CA GLY A 565 -8.76 7.44 1.44
C GLY A 565 -8.95 8.15 0.10
N ASN A 566 -10.18 8.26 -0.41
CA ASN A 566 -10.50 8.66 -1.77
C ASN A 566 -11.53 9.80 -1.83
N VAL A 567 -11.84 10.23 -3.05
CA VAL A 567 -12.95 11.15 -3.35
C VAL A 567 -14.19 10.35 -3.68
N LEU A 568 -15.23 10.45 -2.86
CA LEU A 568 -16.57 9.96 -3.20
C LEU A 568 -17.30 11.01 -4.04
N PHE A 569 -17.39 10.77 -5.34
CA PHE A 569 -18.06 11.64 -6.29
C PHE A 569 -19.45 11.13 -6.60
N ILE A 570 -20.48 11.85 -6.12
CA ILE A 570 -21.87 11.48 -6.33
C ILE A 570 -22.43 12.35 -7.45
N ASP A 571 -22.62 11.72 -8.63
CA ASP A 571 -23.18 12.42 -9.79
C ASP A 571 -24.70 12.48 -9.70
N GLU A 572 -25.28 13.57 -10.22
CA GLU A 572 -26.71 13.86 -10.15
C GLU A 572 -27.27 13.70 -8.72
N ALA A 573 -26.53 14.20 -7.71
CA ALA A 573 -26.85 14.02 -6.28
C ALA A 573 -28.27 14.49 -5.90
N TYR A 574 -28.84 15.45 -6.64
CA TYR A 574 -30.23 15.90 -6.45
C TYR A 574 -31.26 14.78 -6.63
N THR A 575 -30.93 13.72 -7.38
CA THR A 575 -31.82 12.57 -7.57
C THR A 575 -32.06 11.80 -6.29
N LEU A 576 -31.23 11.96 -5.27
CA LEU A 576 -31.40 11.33 -3.94
C LEU A 576 -32.61 11.94 -3.17
N VAL A 577 -33.08 13.12 -3.56
CA VAL A 577 -34.20 13.83 -2.90
C VAL A 577 -35.46 13.86 -3.76
N THR A 578 -35.37 13.58 -5.05
CA THR A 578 -36.52 13.53 -5.96
C THR A 578 -37.35 12.27 -5.70
N GLY A 579 -38.49 12.42 -5.02
CA GLY A 579 -39.37 11.31 -4.67
C GLY A 579 -39.99 11.43 -3.26
N ALA A 580 -39.92 12.63 -2.66
CA ALA A 580 -40.38 12.91 -1.30
C ALA A 580 -41.84 12.47 -1.00
N ASP A 581 -42.69 12.31 -2.01
CA ASP A 581 -44.05 11.84 -1.86
C ASP A 581 -44.24 10.30 -1.89
N ASP A 582 -43.20 9.55 -2.25
CA ASP A 582 -43.25 8.10 -2.28
C ASP A 582 -42.62 7.50 -0.99
N LYS A 583 -43.49 6.97 -0.11
CA LYS A 583 -43.08 6.32 1.16
C LYS A 583 -42.10 5.15 0.99
N LYS A 584 -41.73 4.79 -0.25
CA LYS A 584 -40.77 3.74 -0.62
C LYS A 584 -39.45 4.29 -1.13
N ASP A 585 -39.24 5.61 -1.12
CA ASP A 585 -37.97 6.18 -1.59
C ASP A 585 -36.88 6.09 -0.53
N PHE A 586 -35.87 5.27 -0.78
CA PHE A 586 -34.73 5.03 0.10
C PHE A 586 -33.58 6.05 -0.08
N GLY A 587 -33.73 7.09 -0.91
CA GLY A 587 -32.72 8.10 -1.14
C GLY A 587 -32.38 8.90 0.13
N HIS A 588 -33.36 9.16 1.00
CA HIS A 588 -33.13 9.84 2.27
C HIS A 588 -32.17 9.06 3.19
N ARG A 589 -32.20 7.73 3.20
CA ARG A 589 -31.29 6.90 4.00
C ARG A 589 -29.83 7.02 3.54
N VAL A 590 -29.60 7.23 2.25
CA VAL A 590 -28.27 7.53 1.70
C VAL A 590 -27.75 8.83 2.31
N LEU A 591 -28.59 9.89 2.34
CA LEU A 591 -28.22 11.17 2.91
C LEU A 591 -27.96 11.08 4.42
N ASP A 592 -28.75 10.31 5.18
CA ASP A 592 -28.55 10.08 6.60
C ASP A 592 -27.20 9.37 6.87
N SER A 593 -26.86 8.37 6.06
CA SER A 593 -25.56 7.68 6.13
C SER A 593 -24.38 8.62 5.82
N LEU A 594 -24.53 9.46 4.81
CA LEU A 594 -23.51 10.47 4.45
C LEU A 594 -23.35 11.54 5.52
N LEU A 595 -24.45 11.97 6.18
CA LEU A 595 -24.39 12.92 7.29
C LEU A 595 -23.52 12.43 8.42
N THR A 596 -23.52 11.14 8.70
CA THR A 596 -22.67 10.54 9.73
C THR A 596 -21.18 10.72 9.40
N VAL A 597 -20.79 10.55 8.15
CA VAL A 597 -19.40 10.76 7.68
C VAL A 597 -19.05 12.24 7.65
N LEU A 598 -19.95 13.09 7.16
CA LEU A 598 -19.78 14.54 7.07
C LEU A 598 -19.62 15.22 8.43
N THR A 599 -19.97 14.55 9.53
CA THR A 599 -19.79 15.04 10.91
C THR A 599 -18.52 14.54 11.58
N GLN A 600 -17.79 13.60 10.97
CA GLN A 600 -16.55 13.09 11.53
C GLN A 600 -15.40 14.10 11.34
N PRO A 601 -14.56 14.32 12.34
CA PRO A 601 -13.33 15.07 12.15
C PRO A 601 -12.34 14.26 11.33
N ASN A 602 -11.90 14.80 10.20
CA ASN A 602 -10.93 14.17 9.28
C ASN A 602 -11.31 12.73 8.85
N PRO A 603 -12.39 12.55 8.07
CA PRO A 603 -12.92 11.21 7.76
C PRO A 603 -12.04 10.41 6.77
N ASP A 604 -10.83 10.89 6.38
CA ASP A 604 -10.00 10.35 5.30
C ASP A 604 -10.83 10.08 4.03
N MET A 605 -11.75 11.00 3.73
CA MET A 605 -12.66 10.91 2.59
C MET A 605 -13.14 12.31 2.19
N LEU A 606 -13.03 12.63 0.91
CA LEU A 606 -13.65 13.84 0.34
C LEU A 606 -14.98 13.46 -0.33
N ILE A 607 -16.08 14.08 0.08
CA ILE A 607 -17.38 13.91 -0.57
C ILE A 607 -17.62 15.09 -1.52
N VAL A 608 -17.91 14.78 -2.78
CA VAL A 608 -18.24 15.75 -3.81
C VAL A 608 -19.63 15.43 -4.35
N PHE A 609 -20.57 16.37 -4.17
CA PHE A 609 -21.87 16.31 -4.82
C PHE A 609 -21.81 17.04 -6.15
N ALA A 610 -22.26 16.41 -7.24
CA ALA A 610 -22.32 17.01 -8.55
C ALA A 610 -23.75 17.01 -9.11
N GLY A 611 -24.10 18.05 -9.86
CA GLY A 611 -25.41 18.15 -10.48
C GLY A 611 -25.66 19.49 -11.17
N TYR A 612 -26.90 19.69 -11.63
CA TYR A 612 -27.33 20.97 -12.20
C TYR A 612 -27.57 22.00 -11.10
N GLU A 613 -27.32 23.27 -11.41
CA GLU A 613 -27.36 24.39 -10.45
C GLU A 613 -28.71 24.48 -9.72
N ASN A 614 -29.82 24.56 -10.45
CA ASN A 614 -31.16 24.77 -9.90
C ASN A 614 -31.60 23.57 -9.02
N GLU A 615 -31.34 22.36 -9.50
CA GLU A 615 -31.70 21.10 -8.83
C GLU A 615 -30.89 20.94 -7.55
N MET A 616 -29.59 21.26 -7.57
CA MET A 616 -28.72 21.23 -6.41
C MET A 616 -29.11 22.27 -5.36
N GLN A 617 -29.50 23.49 -5.77
CA GLN A 617 -30.01 24.51 -4.86
C GLN A 617 -31.30 24.05 -4.20
N THR A 618 -32.21 23.45 -4.93
CA THR A 618 -33.45 22.87 -4.40
C THR A 618 -33.16 21.79 -3.36
N MET A 619 -32.29 20.86 -3.66
CA MET A 619 -31.85 19.80 -2.74
C MET A 619 -31.27 20.36 -1.43
N LEU A 620 -30.41 21.38 -1.52
CA LEU A 620 -29.77 21.99 -0.35
C LEU A 620 -30.75 22.83 0.48
N SER A 621 -31.74 23.48 -0.15
CA SER A 621 -32.76 24.23 0.54
C SER A 621 -33.72 23.33 1.33
N THR A 622 -33.97 22.12 0.83
CA THR A 622 -34.82 21.12 1.49
C THR A 622 -34.11 20.47 2.70
N ASN A 623 -32.77 20.42 2.69
CA ASN A 623 -31.98 19.83 3.78
C ASN A 623 -30.90 20.79 4.29
N VAL A 624 -31.29 21.69 5.19
CA VAL A 624 -30.42 22.71 5.78
C VAL A 624 -29.19 22.13 6.48
N GLY A 625 -29.30 20.91 7.03
CA GLY A 625 -28.18 20.20 7.67
C GLY A 625 -27.06 19.84 6.72
N LEU A 626 -27.36 19.55 5.43
CA LEU A 626 -26.36 19.29 4.39
C LEU A 626 -25.66 20.58 3.97
N ALA A 627 -26.41 21.67 3.79
CA ALA A 627 -25.88 22.91 3.24
C ALA A 627 -24.69 23.48 4.05
N GLY A 628 -24.70 23.31 5.38
CA GLY A 628 -23.63 23.77 6.26
C GLY A 628 -22.35 22.90 6.26
N ARG A 629 -22.41 21.68 5.70
CA ARG A 629 -21.29 20.73 5.68
C ARG A 629 -20.51 20.72 4.38
N PHE A 630 -20.97 21.48 3.37
CA PHE A 630 -20.30 21.69 2.10
C PHE A 630 -19.87 23.16 1.98
N PRO A 631 -18.74 23.54 2.56
CA PRO A 631 -18.29 24.95 2.58
C PRO A 631 -17.81 25.41 1.19
N TYR A 632 -17.35 24.46 0.34
CA TYR A 632 -16.83 24.79 -0.98
C TYR A 632 -17.85 24.47 -2.06
N ARG A 633 -18.18 25.50 -2.85
CA ARG A 633 -19.12 25.41 -3.97
C ARG A 633 -18.41 25.91 -5.21
N TYR A 634 -18.34 25.05 -6.23
CA TYR A 634 -17.69 25.35 -7.49
C TYR A 634 -18.72 25.30 -8.60
N HIS A 635 -18.88 26.42 -9.29
CA HIS A 635 -19.73 26.50 -10.47
C HIS A 635 -18.88 26.30 -11.73
N PHE A 636 -19.31 25.41 -12.60
CA PHE A 636 -18.67 25.06 -13.86
C PHE A 636 -19.45 25.70 -14.99
N ASP A 637 -18.97 26.85 -15.45
CA ASP A 637 -19.53 27.57 -16.57
C ASP A 637 -19.44 26.75 -17.86
N ASP A 638 -20.35 27.03 -18.81
CA ASP A 638 -20.24 26.49 -20.15
C ASP A 638 -18.99 27.03 -20.84
N TYR A 639 -18.33 26.20 -21.62
CA TYR A 639 -17.16 26.61 -22.38
C TYR A 639 -17.51 27.58 -23.51
N SER A 640 -16.61 28.56 -23.77
CA SER A 640 -16.69 29.43 -24.95
C SER A 640 -16.34 28.66 -26.22
N ALA A 641 -16.60 29.30 -27.39
CA ALA A 641 -16.24 28.73 -28.69
C ALA A 641 -14.74 28.47 -28.82
N GLU A 642 -13.92 29.39 -28.31
CA GLU A 642 -12.47 29.32 -28.33
C GLU A 642 -12.00 28.17 -27.44
N GLN A 643 -12.58 28.02 -26.26
CA GLN A 643 -12.26 26.93 -25.32
C GLN A 643 -12.65 25.56 -25.88
N LEU A 644 -13.82 25.42 -26.50
CA LEU A 644 -14.22 24.17 -27.16
C LEU A 644 -13.33 23.83 -28.36
N MET A 645 -12.87 24.86 -29.11
CA MET A 645 -11.90 24.68 -30.20
C MET A 645 -10.56 24.16 -29.64
N GLU A 646 -10.08 24.75 -28.54
CA GLU A 646 -8.85 24.31 -27.89
C GLU A 646 -8.96 22.83 -27.39
N ILE A 647 -10.13 22.48 -26.83
CA ILE A 647 -10.39 21.08 -26.43
C ILE A 647 -10.35 20.13 -27.64
N ALA A 648 -10.95 20.55 -28.78
CA ALA A 648 -10.92 19.78 -30.03
C ALA A 648 -9.48 19.60 -30.54
N CYS A 649 -8.67 20.67 -30.56
CA CYS A 649 -7.27 20.60 -30.98
C CYS A 649 -6.47 19.67 -30.12
N ARG A 650 -6.61 19.72 -28.79
CA ARG A 650 -5.92 18.80 -27.86
C ARG A 650 -6.36 17.32 -28.05
N LEU A 651 -7.61 17.08 -28.46
CA LEU A 651 -8.07 15.73 -28.79
C LEU A 651 -7.39 15.20 -30.04
N PHE A 652 -7.25 16.04 -31.08
CA PHE A 652 -6.56 15.69 -32.31
C PHE A 652 -5.07 15.45 -32.09
N GLU A 653 -4.39 16.38 -31.40
CA GLU A 653 -2.96 16.27 -31.05
C GLU A 653 -2.65 14.98 -30.26
N ARG A 654 -3.50 14.63 -29.29
CA ARG A 654 -3.33 13.41 -28.50
C ARG A 654 -3.38 12.13 -29.32
N ASP A 655 -4.22 12.12 -30.35
CA ASP A 655 -4.49 10.95 -31.20
C ASP A 655 -3.72 11.07 -32.56
N ASP A 656 -2.68 11.96 -32.65
CA ASP A 656 -1.78 12.23 -33.80
C ASP A 656 -2.47 12.65 -35.08
N TYR A 657 -3.64 13.34 -34.99
CA TYR A 657 -4.31 13.94 -36.12
C TYR A 657 -3.93 15.42 -36.31
N LEU A 658 -3.82 15.83 -37.57
CA LEU A 658 -3.49 17.21 -37.97
C LEU A 658 -4.67 17.85 -38.67
N LEU A 659 -5.02 19.07 -38.27
CA LEU A 659 -6.03 19.88 -38.97
C LEU A 659 -5.37 20.70 -40.08
N THR A 660 -5.93 20.65 -41.30
CA THR A 660 -5.51 21.63 -42.30
C THR A 660 -5.98 23.04 -41.87
N PRO A 661 -5.31 24.12 -42.29
CA PRO A 661 -5.72 25.48 -41.91
C PRO A 661 -7.18 25.79 -42.25
N GLU A 662 -7.68 25.34 -43.37
CA GLU A 662 -9.06 25.49 -43.81
C GLU A 662 -10.03 24.65 -42.95
N ALA A 663 -9.62 23.43 -42.57
CA ALA A 663 -10.39 22.59 -41.65
C ALA A 663 -10.49 23.21 -40.26
N ALA A 664 -9.40 23.80 -39.75
CA ALA A 664 -9.43 24.51 -38.48
C ALA A 664 -10.43 25.69 -38.48
N GLN A 665 -10.47 26.47 -39.56
CA GLN A 665 -11.45 27.57 -39.72
C GLN A 665 -12.89 27.07 -39.79
N GLU A 666 -13.15 25.98 -40.52
CA GLU A 666 -14.50 25.41 -40.62
C GLU A 666 -14.94 24.77 -39.28
N LEU A 667 -14.03 24.15 -38.55
CA LEU A 667 -14.30 23.61 -37.22
C LEU A 667 -14.65 24.73 -36.23
N GLN A 668 -13.90 25.85 -36.21
CA GLN A 668 -14.19 27.00 -35.37
C GLN A 668 -15.57 27.59 -35.71
N LYS A 669 -15.90 27.71 -36.97
CA LYS A 669 -17.22 28.18 -37.45
C LYS A 669 -18.32 27.21 -37.01
N THR A 670 -18.10 25.94 -37.14
CA THR A 670 -19.01 24.85 -36.74
C THR A 670 -19.30 24.90 -35.24
N ILE A 671 -18.26 25.03 -34.40
CA ILE A 671 -18.39 25.14 -32.95
C ILE A 671 -19.15 26.42 -32.57
N THR A 672 -18.82 27.57 -33.19
CA THR A 672 -19.51 28.84 -32.95
C THR A 672 -21.00 28.77 -33.30
N GLN A 673 -21.35 28.13 -34.41
CA GLN A 673 -22.74 27.89 -34.79
C GLN A 673 -23.47 26.96 -33.80
N ALA A 674 -22.80 25.91 -33.34
CA ALA A 674 -23.36 24.99 -32.37
C ALA A 674 -23.68 25.69 -31.03
N ILE A 675 -22.77 26.54 -30.53
CA ILE A 675 -22.98 27.34 -29.32
C ILE A 675 -24.15 28.32 -29.49
N ALA A 676 -24.23 29.00 -30.63
CA ALA A 676 -25.33 29.95 -30.91
C ALA A 676 -26.71 29.27 -30.93
N GLN A 677 -26.74 27.96 -31.14
CA GLN A 677 -27.97 27.16 -31.27
C GLN A 677 -28.11 26.15 -30.12
N LYS A 678 -27.25 26.22 -29.08
CA LYS A 678 -27.20 25.22 -28.01
C LYS A 678 -28.49 25.21 -27.16
N PRO A 679 -28.98 24.02 -26.76
CA PRO A 679 -30.03 23.86 -25.75
C PRO A 679 -29.49 24.22 -24.35
N ALA A 680 -30.40 24.40 -23.39
CA ALA A 680 -30.02 24.72 -22.00
C ALA A 680 -29.09 23.68 -21.36
N ASN A 681 -29.20 22.43 -21.77
CA ASN A 681 -28.38 21.29 -21.27
C ASN A 681 -27.30 20.85 -22.27
N PHE A 682 -26.68 21.82 -22.96
CA PHE A 682 -25.63 21.55 -23.95
C PHE A 682 -24.48 20.73 -23.38
N GLY A 683 -24.01 19.72 -24.12
CA GLY A 683 -23.01 18.74 -23.68
C GLY A 683 -21.55 19.20 -23.60
N ASN A 684 -21.27 20.47 -23.91
CA ASN A 684 -19.94 21.09 -23.80
C ASN A 684 -18.81 20.23 -24.41
N ALA A 685 -17.77 19.93 -23.64
CA ALA A 685 -16.63 19.10 -24.08
C ALA A 685 -17.06 17.68 -24.50
N ARG A 686 -18.12 17.11 -23.90
CA ARG A 686 -18.66 15.80 -24.30
C ARG A 686 -19.24 15.87 -25.73
N TRP A 687 -19.88 16.97 -26.09
CA TRP A 687 -20.37 17.20 -27.45
C TRP A 687 -19.21 17.30 -28.44
N VAL A 688 -18.14 18.04 -28.11
CA VAL A 688 -16.92 18.12 -28.94
C VAL A 688 -16.29 16.75 -29.11
N GLU A 689 -16.15 15.99 -28.04
CA GLU A 689 -15.58 14.63 -28.09
C GLU A 689 -16.41 13.69 -28.99
N GLN A 690 -17.73 13.78 -28.93
CA GLN A 690 -18.61 13.02 -29.81
C GLN A 690 -18.49 13.48 -31.27
N LEU A 691 -18.41 14.80 -31.52
CA LEU A 691 -18.21 15.34 -32.86
C LEU A 691 -16.89 14.86 -33.46
N VAL A 692 -15.81 14.87 -32.69
CA VAL A 692 -14.49 14.41 -33.14
C VAL A 692 -14.49 12.91 -33.36
N ARG A 693 -14.76 12.10 -32.31
CA ARG A 693 -14.58 10.66 -32.34
C ARG A 693 -15.62 9.91 -33.16
N ASN A 694 -16.88 10.34 -33.08
CA ASN A 694 -18.01 9.63 -33.72
C ASN A 694 -18.49 10.32 -34.97
N GLY A 695 -17.92 11.51 -35.31
CA GLY A 695 -18.26 12.29 -36.47
C GLY A 695 -17.09 12.49 -37.43
N ILE A 696 -16.08 13.27 -37.02
CA ILE A 696 -14.98 13.73 -37.90
C ILE A 696 -14.05 12.57 -38.27
N ILE A 697 -13.58 11.81 -37.30
CA ILE A 697 -12.67 10.66 -37.54
C ILE A 697 -13.32 9.61 -38.46
N PRO A 698 -14.56 9.15 -38.25
CA PRO A 698 -15.23 8.29 -39.19
C PRO A 698 -15.46 8.91 -40.60
N ALA A 699 -15.74 10.21 -40.68
CA ALA A 699 -15.90 10.90 -41.97
C ALA A 699 -14.57 10.94 -42.75
N MET A 700 -13.45 11.18 -42.06
CA MET A 700 -12.11 11.10 -42.63
C MET A 700 -11.79 9.67 -43.12
N ALA A 701 -12.11 8.65 -42.31
CA ALA A 701 -11.92 7.27 -42.74
C ALA A 701 -12.70 6.92 -44.00
N ASP A 702 -13.98 7.34 -44.08
CA ASP A 702 -14.78 7.16 -45.30
C ASP A 702 -14.17 7.88 -46.51
N ARG A 703 -13.61 9.09 -46.35
CA ARG A 703 -12.94 9.85 -47.42
C ARG A 703 -11.69 9.09 -47.90
N ILE A 704 -10.82 8.70 -47.01
CA ILE A 704 -9.56 8.04 -47.33
C ILE A 704 -9.81 6.72 -48.08
N PHE A 705 -10.67 5.87 -47.57
CA PHE A 705 -10.95 4.59 -48.22
C PHE A 705 -11.77 4.68 -49.50
N SER A 706 -12.54 5.77 -49.69
CA SER A 706 -13.26 6.00 -50.96
C SER A 706 -12.38 6.62 -52.04
N SER A 707 -11.41 7.45 -51.66
CA SER A 707 -10.51 8.14 -52.61
C SER A 707 -9.21 7.35 -52.89
N GLY A 708 -8.89 6.35 -52.12
CA GLY A 708 -7.60 5.64 -52.18
C GLY A 708 -6.42 6.50 -51.71
N SER A 709 -6.68 7.52 -50.87
CA SER A 709 -5.65 8.38 -50.32
C SER A 709 -4.79 7.63 -49.30
N ASN A 710 -3.49 7.90 -49.26
CA ASN A 710 -2.55 7.41 -48.27
C ASN A 710 -2.29 8.39 -47.11
N ASP A 711 -3.09 9.46 -47.01
CA ASP A 711 -2.95 10.47 -45.96
C ASP A 711 -3.84 10.11 -44.75
N PHE A 712 -3.26 9.46 -43.74
CA PHE A 712 -3.97 9.01 -42.53
C PHE A 712 -3.91 10.00 -41.36
N GLN A 713 -3.34 11.22 -41.55
CA GLN A 713 -3.16 12.17 -40.48
C GLN A 713 -3.99 13.46 -40.67
N HIS A 714 -4.20 13.93 -41.92
CA HIS A 714 -4.83 15.23 -42.14
C HIS A 714 -6.34 15.14 -42.24
N ILE A 715 -6.98 15.95 -41.39
CA ILE A 715 -8.43 16.19 -41.41
C ILE A 715 -8.73 17.37 -42.36
N GLU A 716 -9.68 17.18 -43.24
CA GLU A 716 -10.09 18.15 -44.26
C GLU A 716 -11.48 18.76 -43.93
N VAL A 717 -11.81 19.88 -44.63
CA VAL A 717 -13.10 20.57 -44.48
C VAL A 717 -14.28 19.62 -44.71
N ALA A 718 -14.19 18.74 -45.70
CA ALA A 718 -15.24 17.78 -46.06
C ALA A 718 -15.63 16.88 -44.87
N ASP A 719 -14.65 16.45 -44.07
CA ASP A 719 -14.84 15.59 -42.93
C ASP A 719 -15.66 16.28 -41.84
N ILE A 720 -15.36 17.56 -41.58
CA ILE A 720 -16.04 18.38 -40.58
C ILE A 720 -17.49 18.67 -41.02
N VAL A 721 -17.69 19.07 -42.25
CA VAL A 721 -19.05 19.36 -42.79
C VAL A 721 -19.92 18.11 -42.75
N LYS A 722 -19.38 16.94 -43.11
CA LYS A 722 -20.08 15.69 -43.06
C LYS A 722 -20.45 15.28 -41.62
N ALA A 723 -19.54 15.45 -40.69
CA ALA A 723 -19.73 15.18 -39.27
C ALA A 723 -20.82 16.06 -38.64
N TYR A 724 -20.77 17.37 -38.90
CA TYR A 724 -21.70 18.35 -38.29
C TYR A 724 -23.16 18.10 -38.71
N LYS A 725 -23.44 17.64 -39.95
CA LYS A 725 -24.79 17.24 -40.35
C LYS A 725 -25.44 16.24 -39.43
N LYS A 726 -24.63 15.35 -38.82
CA LYS A 726 -25.08 14.32 -37.89
C LYS A 726 -25.12 14.80 -36.43
N PHE A 727 -24.22 15.71 -36.05
CA PHE A 727 -24.00 16.15 -34.66
C PHE A 727 -24.51 17.58 -34.41
N ASN A 728 -25.34 18.13 -35.27
CA ASN A 728 -25.95 19.45 -35.05
C ASN A 728 -26.82 19.37 -33.76
N PRO A 729 -26.65 20.29 -32.78
CA PRO A 729 -27.40 20.30 -31.54
C PRO A 729 -28.92 20.25 -31.69
N LYS A 730 -29.48 20.93 -32.72
CA LYS A 730 -30.91 20.88 -33.01
C LYS A 730 -31.43 19.50 -33.42
N VAL A 731 -30.57 18.65 -33.99
CA VAL A 731 -30.95 17.30 -34.42
C VAL A 731 -30.89 16.32 -33.27
N ILE A 732 -30.03 16.59 -32.27
CA ILE A 732 -29.86 15.71 -31.07
C ILE A 732 -31.06 15.85 -30.13
N GLU A 733 -31.65 17.03 -29.98
CA GLU A 733 -32.84 17.25 -29.16
C GLU A 733 -34.07 16.40 -29.61
N LEU A 734 -34.11 16.04 -30.88
CA LEU A 734 -35.25 15.28 -31.46
C LEU A 734 -35.16 13.77 -31.32
N LYS A 735 -34.06 13.23 -30.73
CA LYS A 735 -33.91 11.79 -30.47
C LYS A 735 -33.87 11.54 -28.98
N PRO A 736 -34.96 11.07 -28.34
CA PRO A 736 -34.86 10.52 -26.98
C PRO A 736 -33.84 9.39 -26.99
N SER A 737 -32.93 9.38 -26.02
CA SER A 737 -31.95 8.32 -25.84
C SER A 737 -32.65 6.96 -25.74
N ARG A 738 -32.74 6.23 -26.83
CA ARG A 738 -33.06 4.81 -26.77
C ARG A 738 -31.83 4.12 -26.18
N HIS A 739 -31.95 3.70 -24.94
CA HIS A 739 -31.11 2.63 -24.43
C HIS A 739 -31.22 1.47 -25.43
N ILE A 740 -30.15 1.25 -26.20
CA ILE A 740 -30.01 0.02 -26.95
C ILE A 740 -29.72 -1.05 -25.91
N VAL A 741 -30.77 -1.64 -25.37
CA VAL A 741 -30.68 -2.95 -24.77
C VAL A 741 -30.41 -3.88 -25.98
N ALA A 742 -29.19 -4.34 -26.10
CA ALA A 742 -28.84 -5.43 -27.01
C ALA A 742 -29.58 -6.68 -26.49
N GLY A 743 -30.78 -6.87 -27.00
CA GLY A 743 -31.51 -8.12 -26.84
C GLY A 743 -30.81 -9.15 -27.73
N PHE A 744 -30.10 -10.05 -27.13
CA PHE A 744 -29.86 -11.36 -27.73
C PHE A 744 -31.20 -12.14 -27.63
N SER A 745 -31.87 -12.29 -28.72
CA SER A 745 -32.98 -13.25 -28.87
C SER A 745 -32.43 -14.57 -29.38
N ALA A 746 -32.79 -15.65 -28.66
CA ALA A 746 -32.74 -17.09 -28.91
C ALA A 746 -31.38 -17.73 -29.11
#